data_a7bd8312cdb45c2f375fd830e5b3f974
#
_entry.id   a7bd8312cdb45c2f375fd830e5b3f974
#
_cell.length_a   1.000
_cell.length_b   1.000
_cell.length_c   1.000
_cell.angle_alpha   90.00
_cell.angle_beta   90.00
_cell.angle_gamma   90.00
#
_symmetry.space_group_name_H-M   'P 1'
#
loop_
_entity.id
_entity.type
_entity.pdbx_description
1 polymer ?
#
loop_
_entity_poly.entity_id
_entity_poly.type
_entity_poly.pdbx_seq_one_letter_code
_entity_poly.pdbx_strand_id
1 'polypeptide(L)'
;MHRIFLPIYRFFRNNKGLMYLLLIASTLVFGYYGMQLKYEENIVKLLPRSSTDNELAFSDIGLKDKVFLQITSRDTLNPVEPARLGEAMEEFCALLEKQDEETHHIAGIFSSLDVDMALDAMDFALSHLPSFLDTSLYTGIEQSLTRAAIDEQMEENFQIIQNDETGDGTQLVAMDPLNLRSVLLGSILDESTSMGGMTFEDGHIFCPDKTVSLAFLTPAFDGLDSGKGAHFVQQVQESVKAFEAANPDIHVLVYGMPFDSVSNTATIERDLVLTIGLSLLLILIIMIMSFHRFSFVWQQVVPVAYGAVFALACMYWIKGVMSLMALGLSAIVLGVAISYCLHVLIHYYYVGDAEKMLRDESTPIFLGCITTVGAFMGLMFTDSDLLRDFGLFATFSLIGNTLFALIFLPHFLHKKQIAFKRTHGFPLVEKFNDLPWDRNKWVIGTLLLLIVVGIVMSPRVKFDPDLAHLDYDDEALHEALELYNKKNADGFAHINFAAWDESDMNEAMSYNQDFHAHLDSLQRAGIIKGFSPVSGLLFHSEEDQQERIDAWKAFWTRERVAQLRKDLVASAGAYQLPSNLFDSFISLLREDYKPGNIIEAGIIPTGLLANFYEAQENGRQLFFTDVAYAPEEQNKVWHAVTEADHVIVLEPFFYCRDMVEIIHDDFSTTLWISSIFVLLVLLFSFRNIWIALIAFLPMFISWYVMQGYMAIFGLEFNLINIVISTFIYGIGVDYSIFVMEGLLAEARKGEKSMLNYHKVAIFYSAMVLAIVTFSLVFARHPAIHSIGLITLIGMASTILITYSLQPFVFRQLCKFRFFRRGFRIPEN
;
A
#
# COMPACT_ATOMS: atom_id res chain seq x y z
N MET A 1 -26.44 -8.90 34.18
CA MET A 1 -26.90 -7.92 33.21
C MET A 1 -28.41 -7.70 33.22
N HIS A 2 -29.25 -8.73 33.38
CA HIS A 2 -30.72 -8.58 33.43
C HIS A 2 -31.22 -7.54 34.47
N ARG A 3 -30.49 -7.35 35.59
CA ARG A 3 -30.81 -6.32 36.61
C ARG A 3 -30.69 -4.89 36.13
N ILE A 4 -29.97 -4.68 35.01
CA ILE A 4 -29.80 -3.35 34.38
C ILE A 4 -30.82 -3.17 33.27
N PHE A 5 -30.88 -4.09 32.31
CA PHE A 5 -31.71 -3.94 31.09
C PHE A 5 -33.21 -4.14 31.35
N LEU A 6 -33.63 -4.95 32.32
CA LEU A 6 -35.02 -5.16 32.62
C LEU A 6 -35.73 -3.92 33.19
N PRO A 7 -35.15 -3.14 34.14
CA PRO A 7 -35.72 -1.86 34.58
C PRO A 7 -35.79 -0.83 33.46
N ILE A 8 -34.76 -0.76 32.59
CA ILE A 8 -34.72 0.13 31.40
C ILE A 8 -35.87 -0.21 30.45
N TYR A 9 -36.05 -1.50 30.14
CA TYR A 9 -37.15 -1.98 29.31
C TYR A 9 -38.53 -1.58 29.90
N ARG A 10 -38.75 -1.81 31.21
CA ARG A 10 -39.98 -1.45 31.86
C ARG A 10 -40.26 0.07 31.87
N PHE A 11 -39.24 0.87 32.06
CA PHE A 11 -39.32 2.33 31.98
C PHE A 11 -39.73 2.78 30.57
N PHE A 12 -39.07 2.31 29.53
CA PHE A 12 -39.43 2.68 28.14
C PHE A 12 -40.75 2.08 27.67
N ARG A 13 -41.14 0.91 28.15
CA ARG A 13 -42.46 0.35 27.88
C ARG A 13 -43.59 1.30 28.33
N ASN A 14 -43.39 1.97 29.48
CA ASN A 14 -44.35 2.93 29.99
C ASN A 14 -44.22 4.33 29.35
N ASN A 15 -43.05 4.67 28.80
CA ASN A 15 -42.70 5.99 28.23
C ASN A 15 -42.26 5.85 26.75
N LYS A 16 -43.09 5.29 25.89
CA LYS A 16 -42.73 5.05 24.46
C LYS A 16 -42.34 6.31 23.68
N GLY A 17 -43.01 7.45 23.96
CA GLY A 17 -42.68 8.72 23.32
C GLY A 17 -41.24 9.17 23.61
N LEU A 18 -40.79 9.03 24.86
CA LEU A 18 -39.43 9.35 25.25
C LEU A 18 -38.41 8.40 24.58
N MET A 19 -38.76 7.12 24.48
CA MET A 19 -37.93 6.12 23.77
C MET A 19 -37.70 6.49 22.32
N TYR A 20 -38.79 6.82 21.56
CA TYR A 20 -38.67 7.24 20.16
C TYR A 20 -37.91 8.55 20.02
N LEU A 21 -38.17 9.51 20.92
CA LEU A 21 -37.45 10.78 20.92
C LEU A 21 -35.94 10.56 21.09
N LEU A 22 -35.54 9.75 22.07
CA LEU A 22 -34.13 9.43 22.31
C LEU A 22 -33.49 8.68 21.14
N LEU A 23 -34.22 7.72 20.56
CA LEU A 23 -33.72 6.97 19.40
C LEU A 23 -33.49 7.89 18.19
N ILE A 24 -34.47 8.73 17.85
CA ILE A 24 -34.37 9.65 16.71
C ILE A 24 -33.30 10.71 16.98
N ALA A 25 -33.29 11.33 18.17
CA ALA A 25 -32.30 12.34 18.51
C ALA A 25 -30.87 11.80 18.48
N SER A 26 -30.64 10.61 19.08
CA SER A 26 -29.31 9.99 19.05
C SER A 26 -28.88 9.62 17.62
N THR A 27 -29.79 9.10 16.80
CA THR A 27 -29.47 8.77 15.40
C THR A 27 -29.12 10.00 14.58
N LEU A 28 -29.85 11.12 14.78
CA LEU A 28 -29.56 12.38 14.09
C LEU A 28 -28.23 12.98 14.52
N VAL A 29 -27.95 12.98 15.84
CA VAL A 29 -26.66 13.48 16.37
C VAL A 29 -25.50 12.64 15.83
N PHE A 30 -25.59 11.32 15.92
CA PHE A 30 -24.53 10.46 15.42
C PHE A 30 -24.38 10.54 13.90
N GLY A 31 -25.50 10.64 13.18
CA GLY A 31 -25.47 10.84 11.73
C GLY A 31 -24.79 12.13 11.32
N TYR A 32 -25.09 13.25 12.02
CA TYR A 32 -24.47 14.55 11.76
C TYR A 32 -22.95 14.51 11.93
N TYR A 33 -22.46 13.97 13.04
CA TYR A 33 -21.02 13.87 13.28
C TYR A 33 -20.34 12.80 12.40
N GLY A 34 -21.00 11.70 12.14
CA GLY A 34 -20.48 10.65 11.24
C GLY A 34 -20.28 11.14 9.79
N MET A 35 -21.13 12.07 9.32
CA MET A 35 -20.98 12.67 7.98
C MET A 35 -19.80 13.67 7.88
N GLN A 36 -19.23 14.11 9.00
CA GLN A 36 -18.07 15.00 9.01
C GLN A 36 -16.74 14.24 9.04
N LEU A 37 -16.77 12.92 9.15
CA LEU A 37 -15.58 12.07 9.13
C LEU A 37 -14.92 12.16 7.76
N LYS A 38 -13.62 12.42 7.75
CA LYS A 38 -12.80 12.38 6.54
C LYS A 38 -12.25 10.98 6.32
N TYR A 39 -12.01 10.64 5.06
CA TYR A 39 -11.43 9.35 4.72
C TYR A 39 -10.01 9.54 4.20
N GLU A 40 -9.09 8.70 4.67
CA GLU A 40 -7.72 8.59 4.18
C GLU A 40 -7.68 7.41 3.20
N GLU A 41 -7.23 7.68 1.99
CA GLU A 41 -7.21 6.73 0.89
C GLU A 41 -5.81 6.19 0.65
N ASN A 42 -4.79 6.92 1.12
CA ASN A 42 -3.39 6.56 0.98
C ASN A 42 -3.02 5.35 1.84
N ILE A 43 -2.76 4.21 1.17
CA ILE A 43 -2.39 2.95 1.84
C ILE A 43 -1.04 3.08 2.54
N VAL A 44 -0.10 3.82 1.96
CA VAL A 44 1.26 3.98 2.52
C VAL A 44 1.22 4.65 3.90
N LYS A 45 0.36 5.66 4.08
CA LYS A 45 0.16 6.31 5.39
C LYS A 45 -0.47 5.42 6.45
N LEU A 46 -1.03 4.29 6.03
CA LEU A 46 -1.71 3.33 6.90
C LEU A 46 -0.79 2.21 7.36
N LEU A 47 0.41 2.11 6.79
CA LEU A 47 1.42 1.14 7.17
C LEU A 47 1.97 1.41 8.57
N PRO A 48 2.53 0.42 9.25
CA PRO A 48 3.22 0.64 10.50
C PRO A 48 4.39 1.61 10.31
N ARG A 49 4.49 2.59 11.18
CA ARG A 49 5.62 3.52 11.16
C ARG A 49 6.84 2.84 11.75
N SER A 50 7.83 2.55 10.92
CA SER A 50 9.13 2.15 11.43
C SER A 50 9.84 3.35 12.05
N SER A 51 10.66 3.13 13.09
CA SER A 51 11.38 4.20 13.78
C SER A 51 12.64 4.65 13.02
N THR A 52 12.81 4.24 11.77
CA THR A 52 13.97 4.57 10.94
C THR A 52 13.69 5.80 10.07
N ASP A 53 14.68 6.69 9.95
CA ASP A 53 14.64 7.90 9.13
C ASP A 53 14.24 7.65 7.66
N ASN A 54 14.40 6.43 7.20
CA ASN A 54 14.07 5.94 5.87
C ASN A 54 12.58 6.10 5.50
N GLU A 55 11.67 5.84 6.45
CA GLU A 55 10.21 5.85 6.20
C GLU A 55 9.65 7.25 5.93
N LEU A 56 10.13 8.23 6.71
CA LEU A 56 9.72 9.63 6.54
C LEU A 56 10.19 10.22 5.21
N ALA A 57 11.32 9.72 4.69
CA ALA A 57 11.83 10.15 3.41
C ALA A 57 10.96 9.64 2.25
N PHE A 58 10.54 8.37 2.28
CA PHE A 58 9.76 7.77 1.18
C PHE A 58 8.35 8.35 1.04
N SER A 59 7.67 8.66 2.15
CA SER A 59 6.30 9.17 2.09
C SER A 59 6.17 10.51 1.35
N ASP A 60 7.23 11.32 1.41
CA ASP A 60 7.22 12.71 0.93
C ASP A 60 8.07 12.93 -0.33
N ILE A 61 8.54 11.88 -1.01
CA ILE A 61 9.38 11.98 -2.21
C ILE A 61 8.52 12.13 -3.47
N GLY A 62 8.69 13.24 -4.19
CA GLY A 62 7.99 13.52 -5.45
C GLY A 62 8.43 12.64 -6.63
N LEU A 63 9.61 11.99 -6.55
CA LEU A 63 10.07 11.07 -7.60
C LEU A 63 9.07 9.93 -7.85
N LYS A 64 8.41 9.42 -6.79
CA LYS A 64 7.36 8.39 -6.88
C LYS A 64 6.11 8.85 -7.63
N ASP A 65 5.85 10.17 -7.65
CA ASP A 65 4.61 10.74 -8.18
C ASP A 65 4.64 10.95 -9.69
N LYS A 66 5.79 10.70 -10.33
CA LYS A 66 5.96 10.91 -11.78
C LYS A 66 5.04 10.03 -12.60
N VAL A 67 4.57 10.63 -13.68
CA VAL A 67 3.76 9.95 -14.69
C VAL A 67 4.61 9.77 -15.94
N PHE A 68 4.70 8.54 -16.38
CA PHE A 68 5.38 8.15 -17.62
C PHE A 68 4.37 8.18 -18.76
N LEU A 69 4.67 8.99 -19.78
CA LEU A 69 3.93 9.03 -21.01
C LEU A 69 4.70 8.21 -22.04
N GLN A 70 4.04 7.30 -22.72
CA GLN A 70 4.62 6.44 -23.74
C GLN A 70 3.80 6.56 -25.01
N ILE A 71 4.45 6.85 -26.11
CA ILE A 71 3.82 6.88 -27.43
C ILE A 71 4.46 5.81 -28.31
N THR A 72 3.64 4.93 -28.87
CA THR A 72 4.05 3.84 -29.73
C THR A 72 3.15 3.75 -30.95
N SER A 73 3.57 2.95 -31.94
CA SER A 73 2.75 2.65 -33.10
C SER A 73 1.61 1.72 -32.76
N ARG A 74 0.40 2.02 -33.18
CA ARG A 74 -0.76 1.13 -33.04
C ARG A 74 -0.62 -0.16 -33.84
N ASP A 75 0.01 -0.11 -35.02
CA ASP A 75 0.33 -1.29 -35.81
C ASP A 75 1.80 -1.69 -35.59
N THR A 76 2.01 -2.71 -34.79
CA THR A 76 3.35 -3.23 -34.47
C THR A 76 4.01 -3.94 -35.65
N LEU A 77 3.26 -4.32 -36.70
CA LEU A 77 3.79 -4.96 -37.92
C LEU A 77 4.35 -3.93 -38.92
N ASN A 78 3.77 -2.71 -38.91
CA ASN A 78 4.21 -1.60 -39.73
C ASN A 78 4.45 -0.39 -38.82
N PRO A 79 5.55 -0.35 -38.06
CA PRO A 79 5.79 0.72 -37.07
C PRO A 79 5.97 2.06 -37.75
N VAL A 80 5.49 3.10 -37.09
CA VAL A 80 5.67 4.49 -37.48
C VAL A 80 7.14 4.89 -37.29
N GLU A 81 7.66 5.78 -38.10
CA GLU A 81 9.04 6.28 -38.00
C GLU A 81 9.27 7.01 -36.67
N PRO A 82 10.47 6.91 -36.03
CA PRO A 82 10.77 7.56 -34.76
C PRO A 82 10.50 9.06 -34.76
N ALA A 83 10.83 9.77 -35.83
CA ALA A 83 10.56 11.21 -35.99
C ALA A 83 9.07 11.54 -35.78
N ARG A 84 8.15 10.74 -36.34
CA ARG A 84 6.70 10.93 -36.18
C ARG A 84 6.24 10.62 -34.74
N LEU A 85 6.88 9.65 -34.04
CA LEU A 85 6.60 9.37 -32.64
C LEU A 85 7.05 10.54 -31.74
N GLY A 86 8.20 11.15 -32.03
CA GLY A 86 8.69 12.36 -31.35
C GLY A 86 7.74 13.55 -31.53
N GLU A 87 7.36 13.86 -32.81
CA GLU A 87 6.36 14.89 -33.11
C GLU A 87 5.03 14.64 -32.38
N ALA A 88 4.54 13.38 -32.38
CA ALA A 88 3.32 13.00 -31.68
C ALA A 88 3.41 13.23 -30.15
N MET A 89 4.60 13.01 -29.57
CA MET A 89 4.84 13.30 -28.17
C MET A 89 4.76 14.80 -27.88
N GLU A 90 5.35 15.66 -28.72
CA GLU A 90 5.25 17.12 -28.56
C GLU A 90 3.81 17.61 -28.71
N GLU A 91 3.09 17.13 -29.76
CA GLU A 91 1.68 17.45 -29.95
C GLU A 91 0.81 17.07 -28.75
N PHE A 92 1.08 15.89 -28.17
CA PHE A 92 0.33 15.40 -26.99
C PHE A 92 0.68 16.18 -25.73
N CYS A 93 1.95 16.47 -25.47
CA CYS A 93 2.38 17.29 -24.34
C CYS A 93 1.78 18.71 -24.43
N ALA A 94 1.82 19.34 -25.59
CA ALA A 94 1.20 20.65 -25.81
C ALA A 94 -0.33 20.63 -25.60
N LEU A 95 -1.00 19.52 -25.93
CA LEU A 95 -2.42 19.34 -25.65
C LEU A 95 -2.68 19.27 -24.14
N LEU A 96 -1.84 18.53 -23.39
CA LEU A 96 -1.95 18.41 -21.92
C LEU A 96 -1.73 19.78 -21.24
N GLU A 97 -0.67 20.49 -21.62
CA GLU A 97 -0.37 21.82 -21.07
C GLU A 97 -1.50 22.81 -21.30
N LYS A 98 -2.04 22.83 -22.52
CA LYS A 98 -3.18 23.69 -22.85
C LYS A 98 -4.43 23.37 -22.04
N GLN A 99 -4.70 22.11 -21.74
CA GLN A 99 -5.84 21.71 -20.92
C GLN A 99 -5.61 22.01 -19.44
N ASP A 100 -4.36 22.06 -18.99
CA ASP A 100 -4.00 22.33 -17.61
C ASP A 100 -3.95 23.83 -17.24
N GLU A 101 -4.06 24.74 -18.23
CA GLU A 101 -4.05 26.21 -18.00
C GLU A 101 -5.05 26.67 -16.92
N GLU A 102 -6.18 25.99 -16.76
CA GLU A 102 -7.21 26.32 -15.77
C GLU A 102 -7.05 25.53 -14.45
N THR A 103 -6.48 24.33 -14.49
CA THR A 103 -6.45 23.37 -13.36
C THR A 103 -5.17 23.40 -12.58
N HIS A 104 -4.05 23.72 -13.23
CA HIS A 104 -2.71 23.76 -12.63
C HIS A 104 -2.34 22.47 -11.86
N HIS A 105 -2.69 21.32 -12.43
CA HIS A 105 -2.36 20.00 -11.87
C HIS A 105 -0.98 19.51 -12.30
N ILE A 106 -0.38 20.12 -13.33
CA ILE A 106 0.91 19.73 -13.90
C ILE A 106 1.96 20.74 -13.46
N ALA A 107 3.00 20.30 -12.77
CA ALA A 107 4.15 21.13 -12.40
C ALA A 107 5.15 21.27 -13.56
N GLY A 108 5.26 20.26 -14.42
CA GLY A 108 6.10 20.29 -15.60
C GLY A 108 6.02 18.99 -16.40
N ILE A 109 6.34 19.11 -17.70
CA ILE A 109 6.50 17.97 -18.61
C ILE A 109 7.92 18.03 -19.18
N PHE A 110 8.58 16.89 -19.21
CA PHE A 110 9.87 16.70 -19.86
C PHE A 110 9.73 15.68 -20.98
N SER A 111 9.69 16.14 -22.22
CA SER A 111 9.51 15.33 -23.43
C SER A 111 10.68 15.39 -24.41
N SER A 112 11.45 16.50 -24.37
CA SER A 112 12.56 16.72 -25.27
C SER A 112 13.62 17.62 -24.64
N LEU A 113 14.84 17.53 -25.15
CA LEU A 113 15.94 18.43 -24.84
C LEU A 113 15.89 19.56 -25.84
N ASP A 114 15.57 20.76 -25.37
CA ASP A 114 15.61 21.99 -26.21
C ASP A 114 17.07 22.39 -26.50
N VAL A 115 17.32 22.89 -27.70
CA VAL A 115 18.65 23.35 -28.15
C VAL A 115 19.14 24.51 -27.28
N ASP A 116 18.26 25.44 -26.90
CA ASP A 116 18.62 26.60 -26.06
C ASP A 116 19.05 26.10 -24.66
N MET A 117 18.36 25.12 -24.10
CA MET A 117 18.72 24.50 -22.82
C MET A 117 20.07 23.78 -22.89
N ALA A 118 20.34 23.07 -23.96
CA ALA A 118 21.63 22.43 -24.19
C ALA A 118 22.77 23.45 -24.31
N LEU A 119 22.50 24.60 -24.91
CA LEU A 119 23.47 25.70 -25.02
C LEU A 119 23.70 26.37 -23.64
N ASP A 120 22.66 26.61 -22.85
CA ASP A 120 22.78 27.18 -21.50
C ASP A 120 23.55 26.24 -20.57
N ALA A 121 23.27 24.94 -20.63
CA ALA A 121 24.00 23.95 -19.86
C ALA A 121 25.49 23.85 -20.27
N MET A 122 25.77 24.00 -21.58
CA MET A 122 27.12 24.01 -22.09
C MET A 122 27.87 25.30 -21.67
N ASP A 123 27.24 26.44 -21.69
CA ASP A 123 27.85 27.71 -21.25
C ASP A 123 28.17 27.69 -19.77
N PHE A 124 27.26 27.16 -18.97
CA PHE A 124 27.50 26.92 -17.54
C PHE A 124 28.68 25.97 -17.30
N ALA A 125 28.68 24.81 -17.99
CA ALA A 125 29.75 23.85 -17.87
C ALA A 125 31.14 24.41 -18.27
N LEU A 126 31.17 25.23 -19.29
CA LEU A 126 32.42 25.92 -19.72
C LEU A 126 32.85 26.98 -18.70
N SER A 127 31.92 27.76 -18.14
CA SER A 127 32.21 28.78 -17.13
C SER A 127 32.64 28.20 -15.78
N HIS A 128 32.34 26.92 -15.53
CA HIS A 128 32.72 26.18 -14.30
C HIS A 128 33.51 24.91 -14.61
N LEU A 129 34.18 24.88 -15.76
CA LEU A 129 34.84 23.69 -16.32
C LEU A 129 35.68 22.87 -15.30
N PRO A 130 36.53 23.48 -14.46
CA PRO A 130 37.31 22.73 -13.49
C PRO A 130 36.50 22.00 -12.44
N SER A 131 35.31 22.56 -12.09
CA SER A 131 34.44 21.97 -11.06
C SER A 131 33.85 20.62 -11.45
N PHE A 132 33.76 20.34 -12.75
CA PHE A 132 33.21 19.09 -13.29
C PHE A 132 34.28 18.07 -13.71
N LEU A 133 35.57 18.46 -13.68
CA LEU A 133 36.66 17.62 -14.12
C LEU A 133 37.21 16.75 -12.96
N ASP A 134 37.05 15.44 -13.09
CA ASP A 134 37.72 14.51 -12.18
C ASP A 134 39.24 14.54 -12.38
N THR A 135 39.98 14.42 -11.27
CA THR A 135 41.46 14.42 -11.30
C THR A 135 42.06 13.26 -12.09
N SER A 136 41.35 12.14 -12.25
CA SER A 136 41.74 10.99 -13.07
C SER A 136 41.87 11.35 -14.56
N LEU A 137 41.09 12.32 -15.06
CA LEU A 137 41.09 12.76 -16.44
C LEU A 137 42.34 13.52 -16.83
N TYR A 138 43.12 14.08 -15.88
CA TYR A 138 44.35 14.81 -16.19
C TYR A 138 45.39 13.97 -16.92
N THR A 139 45.42 12.64 -16.69
CA THR A 139 46.30 11.74 -17.44
C THR A 139 45.95 11.70 -18.92
N GLY A 140 44.66 11.70 -19.28
CA GLY A 140 44.18 11.79 -20.68
C GLY A 140 44.48 13.17 -21.29
N ILE A 141 44.23 14.23 -20.52
CA ILE A 141 44.57 15.60 -20.95
C ILE A 141 46.04 15.74 -21.22
N GLU A 142 46.91 15.16 -20.37
CA GLU A 142 48.38 15.19 -20.54
C GLU A 142 48.81 14.50 -21.84
N GLN A 143 48.16 13.41 -22.24
CA GLN A 143 48.40 12.74 -23.53
C GLN A 143 48.00 13.62 -24.72
N SER A 144 46.88 14.36 -24.64
CA SER A 144 46.45 15.30 -25.66
C SER A 144 47.36 16.54 -25.80
N LEU A 145 48.19 16.84 -24.82
CA LEU A 145 49.19 17.92 -24.86
C LEU A 145 50.48 17.56 -25.61
N THR A 146 50.61 16.33 -26.06
CA THR A 146 51.79 15.96 -26.88
C THR A 146 51.75 16.59 -28.24
N ARG A 147 52.89 16.98 -28.78
CA ARG A 147 52.94 17.65 -30.09
C ARG A 147 52.25 16.85 -31.19
N ALA A 148 52.40 15.52 -31.19
CA ALA A 148 51.79 14.64 -32.17
C ALA A 148 50.26 14.66 -32.06
N ALA A 149 49.69 14.61 -30.82
CA ALA A 149 48.27 14.66 -30.59
C ALA A 149 47.67 16.02 -30.97
N ILE A 150 48.38 17.12 -30.69
CA ILE A 150 47.97 18.47 -31.11
C ILE A 150 47.94 18.62 -32.65
N ASP A 151 48.94 18.05 -33.36
CA ASP A 151 48.97 18.09 -34.81
C ASP A 151 47.85 17.24 -35.44
N GLU A 152 47.54 16.06 -34.85
CA GLU A 152 46.47 15.17 -35.28
C GLU A 152 45.09 15.87 -35.07
N GLN A 153 44.82 16.39 -33.85
CA GLN A 153 43.62 17.11 -33.55
C GLN A 153 43.42 18.38 -34.40
N MET A 154 44.53 19.05 -34.76
CA MET A 154 44.47 20.23 -35.62
C MET A 154 44.04 19.88 -37.04
N GLU A 155 44.39 18.73 -37.57
CA GLU A 155 43.93 18.24 -38.87
C GLU A 155 42.40 18.02 -38.87
N GLU A 156 41.86 17.41 -37.80
CA GLU A 156 40.42 17.24 -37.64
C GLU A 156 39.71 18.62 -37.51
N ASN A 157 40.24 19.50 -36.67
CA ASN A 157 39.72 20.83 -36.47
C ASN A 157 39.70 21.64 -37.81
N PHE A 158 40.70 21.49 -38.63
CA PHE A 158 40.73 22.14 -39.96
C PHE A 158 39.63 21.61 -40.85
N GLN A 159 39.34 20.31 -40.83
CA GLN A 159 38.21 19.71 -41.60
C GLN A 159 36.87 20.27 -41.12
N ILE A 160 36.67 20.40 -39.80
CA ILE A 160 35.47 21.03 -39.24
C ILE A 160 35.30 22.47 -39.74
N ILE A 161 36.34 23.27 -39.61
CA ILE A 161 36.34 24.68 -40.10
C ILE A 161 36.07 24.75 -41.61
N GLN A 162 36.64 23.86 -42.42
CA GLN A 162 36.50 23.86 -43.87
C GLN A 162 35.10 23.49 -44.34
N ASN A 163 34.38 22.70 -43.60
CA ASN A 163 33.01 22.25 -43.89
C ASN A 163 31.94 23.12 -43.18
N ASP A 164 32.36 24.11 -42.44
CA ASP A 164 31.48 24.97 -41.63
C ASP A 164 30.84 26.05 -42.49
N GLU A 165 29.56 25.89 -42.81
CA GLU A 165 28.77 26.87 -43.58
C GLU A 165 28.14 27.96 -42.66
N THR A 166 27.98 27.71 -41.37
CA THR A 166 27.27 28.57 -40.40
C THR A 166 28.22 29.43 -39.56
N GLY A 167 29.45 29.00 -39.36
CA GLY A 167 30.42 29.62 -38.46
C GLY A 167 30.50 29.03 -37.07
N ASP A 168 29.56 28.14 -36.72
CA ASP A 168 29.44 27.53 -35.40
C ASP A 168 30.59 26.55 -35.15
N GLY A 169 30.98 25.75 -36.15
CA GLY A 169 32.11 24.84 -36.08
C GLY A 169 33.44 25.56 -35.86
N THR A 170 33.63 26.71 -36.50
CA THR A 170 34.81 27.55 -36.30
C THR A 170 34.88 28.09 -34.88
N GLN A 171 33.75 28.53 -34.32
CA GLN A 171 33.66 29.02 -32.95
C GLN A 171 33.96 27.89 -31.95
N LEU A 172 33.42 26.73 -32.18
CA LEU A 172 33.60 25.53 -31.35
C LEU A 172 35.08 25.13 -31.29
N VAL A 173 35.78 25.09 -32.44
CA VAL A 173 37.22 24.79 -32.51
C VAL A 173 38.04 25.89 -31.84
N ALA A 174 37.66 27.14 -31.96
CA ALA A 174 38.35 28.25 -31.32
C ALA A 174 38.26 28.19 -29.77
N MET A 175 37.17 27.72 -29.25
CA MET A 175 36.92 27.55 -27.79
C MET A 175 37.50 26.27 -27.21
N ASP A 176 37.65 25.22 -28.01
CA ASP A 176 38.17 23.92 -27.52
C ASP A 176 39.01 23.20 -28.60
N PRO A 177 40.22 23.73 -28.90
CA PRO A 177 41.10 23.21 -29.97
C PRO A 177 41.68 21.80 -29.64
N LEU A 178 41.61 21.36 -28.38
CA LEU A 178 42.09 20.08 -27.94
C LEU A 178 40.98 19.04 -27.82
N ASN A 179 39.74 19.42 -28.14
CA ASN A 179 38.55 18.58 -27.99
C ASN A 179 38.42 18.01 -26.57
N LEU A 180 38.71 18.82 -25.54
CA LEU A 180 38.56 18.43 -24.13
C LEU A 180 37.10 18.12 -23.77
N ARG A 181 36.14 18.72 -24.46
CA ARG A 181 34.74 18.41 -24.35
C ARG A 181 34.43 16.93 -24.64
N SER A 182 35.13 16.28 -25.56
CA SER A 182 34.94 14.86 -25.85
C SER A 182 35.41 13.97 -24.71
N VAL A 183 36.40 14.42 -23.95
CA VAL A 183 36.88 13.75 -22.74
C VAL A 183 35.80 13.88 -21.62
N LEU A 184 35.18 15.05 -21.50
CA LEU A 184 34.09 15.31 -20.56
C LEU A 184 32.79 14.63 -20.98
N LEU A 185 32.35 14.85 -22.21
CA LEU A 185 31.13 14.27 -22.75
C LEU A 185 31.26 12.76 -22.96
N GLY A 186 32.47 12.26 -23.26
CA GLY A 186 32.75 10.83 -23.39
C GLY A 186 32.49 10.10 -22.09
N SER A 187 32.93 10.64 -20.96
CA SER A 187 32.62 10.08 -19.64
C SER A 187 31.11 10.16 -19.32
N ILE A 188 30.45 11.26 -19.68
CA ILE A 188 29.01 11.44 -19.48
C ILE A 188 28.19 10.59 -20.46
N LEU A 189 28.60 10.51 -21.73
CA LEU A 189 27.85 9.80 -22.79
C LEU A 189 28.14 8.28 -22.82
N ASP A 190 29.36 7.83 -22.53
CA ASP A 190 29.65 6.40 -22.37
C ASP A 190 28.94 5.81 -21.13
N GLU A 191 28.75 6.64 -20.10
CA GLU A 191 28.00 6.26 -18.91
C GLU A 191 26.51 6.57 -19.00
N SER A 192 26.04 7.51 -19.86
CA SER A 192 24.62 7.76 -20.14
C SER A 192 23.94 6.64 -20.92
N THR A 193 24.71 5.69 -21.51
CA THR A 193 24.17 4.40 -21.95
C THR A 193 23.56 3.62 -20.77
N SER A 194 23.80 4.03 -19.54
CA SER A 194 23.21 3.46 -18.34
C SER A 194 22.06 4.30 -17.73
N MET A 195 21.52 5.30 -18.41
CA MET A 195 20.25 5.96 -18.03
C MET A 195 19.07 5.02 -18.29
N GLY A 196 19.07 3.80 -17.72
CA GLY A 196 17.99 2.83 -17.91
C GLY A 196 17.78 2.41 -19.37
N GLY A 197 18.82 2.47 -20.21
CA GLY A 197 18.74 2.08 -21.63
C GLY A 197 18.03 3.09 -22.55
N MET A 198 17.68 4.30 -22.09
CA MET A 198 17.05 5.34 -22.92
C MET A 198 18.04 5.92 -23.94
N THR A 199 17.54 6.27 -25.13
CA THR A 199 18.31 6.89 -26.21
C THR A 199 17.69 8.22 -26.60
N PHE A 200 18.55 9.17 -27.04
CA PHE A 200 18.08 10.44 -27.58
C PHE A 200 18.19 10.44 -29.10
N GLU A 201 17.15 10.90 -29.80
CA GLU A 201 17.13 11.13 -31.24
C GLU A 201 16.31 12.39 -31.53
N ASP A 202 16.93 13.32 -32.26
CA ASP A 202 16.36 14.63 -32.58
C ASP A 202 15.83 15.39 -31.34
N GLY A 203 16.52 15.24 -30.20
CA GLY A 203 16.14 15.85 -28.93
C GLY A 203 15.10 15.08 -28.12
N HIS A 204 14.40 14.09 -28.69
CA HIS A 204 13.39 13.31 -28.01
C HIS A 204 13.96 12.07 -27.31
N ILE A 205 13.26 11.61 -26.27
CA ILE A 205 13.63 10.41 -25.49
C ILE A 205 12.95 9.18 -26.09
N PHE A 206 13.73 8.14 -26.32
CA PHE A 206 13.23 6.86 -26.83
C PHE A 206 13.73 5.68 -26.00
N CYS A 207 12.99 4.58 -26.07
CA CYS A 207 13.53 3.28 -25.71
C CYS A 207 14.69 2.88 -26.65
N PRO A 208 15.58 1.93 -26.27
CA PRO A 208 16.77 1.57 -27.06
C PRO A 208 16.48 1.18 -28.50
N ASP A 209 15.35 0.55 -28.77
CA ASP A 209 14.91 0.12 -30.11
C ASP A 209 14.16 1.22 -30.90
N LYS A 210 14.02 2.41 -30.33
CA LYS A 210 13.36 3.60 -30.92
C LYS A 210 11.90 3.36 -31.34
N THR A 211 11.24 2.34 -30.79
CA THR A 211 9.84 2.04 -31.12
C THR A 211 8.84 2.70 -30.18
N VAL A 212 9.31 3.25 -29.06
CA VAL A 212 8.51 3.96 -28.06
C VAL A 212 9.19 5.29 -27.74
N SER A 213 8.47 6.40 -27.92
CA SER A 213 8.86 7.72 -27.41
C SER A 213 8.38 7.86 -25.97
N LEU A 214 9.20 8.46 -25.12
CA LEU A 214 8.99 8.61 -23.68
C LEU A 214 8.93 10.08 -23.29
N ALA A 215 8.06 10.42 -22.34
CA ALA A 215 8.09 11.70 -21.63
C ALA A 215 7.73 11.49 -20.16
N PHE A 216 8.15 12.44 -19.33
CA PHE A 216 7.93 12.43 -17.88
C PHE A 216 7.09 13.64 -17.50
N LEU A 217 5.97 13.40 -16.86
CA LEU A 217 5.10 14.44 -16.34
C LEU A 217 5.18 14.44 -14.83
N THR A 218 5.40 15.62 -14.24
CA THR A 218 5.44 15.80 -12.79
C THR A 218 4.14 16.47 -12.37
N PRO A 219 3.30 15.81 -11.55
CA PRO A 219 2.10 16.43 -10.98
C PRO A 219 2.43 17.55 -10.00
N ALA A 220 1.53 18.53 -9.86
CA ALA A 220 1.63 19.62 -8.88
C ALA A 220 0.99 19.23 -7.50
N PHE A 221 0.79 17.93 -7.25
CA PHE A 221 0.18 17.40 -6.05
C PHE A 221 0.78 16.02 -5.71
N ASP A 222 0.59 15.55 -4.47
CA ASP A 222 1.01 14.21 -4.04
C ASP A 222 0.22 13.15 -4.84
N GLY A 223 0.90 12.28 -5.57
CA GLY A 223 0.32 11.25 -6.43
C GLY A 223 -0.60 10.26 -5.69
N LEU A 224 -0.49 10.21 -4.37
CA LEU A 224 -1.38 9.43 -3.50
C LEU A 224 -2.64 10.20 -3.07
N ASP A 225 -2.79 11.50 -3.42
CA ASP A 225 -4.02 12.27 -3.21
C ASP A 225 -5.04 11.91 -4.32
N SER A 226 -5.84 10.87 -4.08
CA SER A 226 -6.83 10.39 -5.05
C SER A 226 -7.91 11.42 -5.37
N GLY A 227 -8.18 12.39 -4.48
CA GLY A 227 -9.15 13.45 -4.72
C GLY A 227 -8.73 14.41 -5.83
N LYS A 228 -7.50 14.93 -5.78
CA LYS A 228 -6.90 15.73 -6.86
C LYS A 228 -6.54 14.84 -8.05
N GLY A 229 -6.01 13.66 -7.77
CA GLY A 229 -5.65 12.65 -8.76
C GLY A 229 -6.81 12.26 -9.67
N ALA A 230 -8.04 12.10 -9.15
CA ALA A 230 -9.19 11.72 -9.95
C ALA A 230 -9.50 12.71 -11.08
N HIS A 231 -9.43 14.03 -10.80
CA HIS A 231 -9.63 15.06 -11.83
C HIS A 231 -8.49 15.07 -12.86
N PHE A 232 -7.25 14.96 -12.39
CA PHE A 232 -6.08 14.88 -13.24
C PHE A 232 -6.11 13.64 -14.15
N VAL A 233 -6.36 12.45 -13.59
CA VAL A 233 -6.44 11.20 -14.35
C VAL A 233 -7.57 11.25 -15.38
N GLN A 234 -8.75 11.77 -15.01
CA GLN A 234 -9.84 11.97 -15.95
C GLN A 234 -9.42 12.89 -17.10
N GLN A 235 -8.81 14.03 -16.82
CA GLN A 235 -8.33 15.00 -17.80
C GLN A 235 -7.33 14.36 -18.77
N VAL A 236 -6.34 13.65 -18.25
CA VAL A 236 -5.33 12.95 -19.09
C VAL A 236 -5.98 11.88 -19.95
N GLN A 237 -6.88 11.03 -19.39
CA GLN A 237 -7.57 9.98 -20.14
C GLN A 237 -8.48 10.55 -21.24
N GLU A 238 -9.14 11.69 -21.02
CA GLU A 238 -9.93 12.38 -22.05
C GLU A 238 -9.01 12.92 -23.14
N SER A 239 -7.83 13.45 -22.77
CA SER A 239 -6.80 13.91 -23.72
C SER A 239 -6.26 12.76 -24.55
N VAL A 240 -5.94 11.63 -23.95
CA VAL A 240 -5.51 10.40 -24.65
C VAL A 240 -6.54 9.98 -25.69
N LYS A 241 -7.82 9.88 -25.31
CA LYS A 241 -8.89 9.48 -26.24
C LYS A 241 -9.07 10.46 -27.40
N ALA A 242 -8.98 11.76 -27.11
CA ALA A 242 -9.11 12.81 -28.13
C ALA A 242 -7.91 12.78 -29.09
N PHE A 243 -6.70 12.59 -28.55
CA PHE A 243 -5.47 12.53 -29.32
C PHE A 243 -5.40 11.29 -30.22
N GLU A 244 -5.72 10.10 -29.69
CA GLU A 244 -5.77 8.86 -30.47
C GLU A 244 -6.86 8.88 -31.57
N ALA A 245 -7.98 9.55 -31.32
CA ALA A 245 -9.03 9.73 -32.33
C ALA A 245 -8.56 10.61 -33.49
N ALA A 246 -7.68 11.59 -33.23
CA ALA A 246 -7.07 12.46 -34.22
C ALA A 246 -5.89 11.79 -34.94
N ASN A 247 -5.16 10.90 -34.25
CA ASN A 247 -3.97 10.20 -34.72
C ASN A 247 -4.17 8.68 -34.66
N PRO A 248 -4.87 8.06 -35.62
CA PRO A 248 -5.26 6.65 -35.55
C PRO A 248 -4.09 5.65 -35.63
N ASP A 249 -2.95 6.10 -36.12
CA ASP A 249 -1.67 5.37 -36.24
C ASP A 249 -0.89 5.28 -34.92
N ILE A 250 -1.26 6.14 -33.94
CA ILE A 250 -0.58 6.29 -32.66
C ILE A 250 -1.37 5.60 -31.55
N HIS A 251 -0.64 5.06 -30.58
CA HIS A 251 -1.16 4.55 -29.31
C HIS A 251 -0.43 5.21 -28.17
N VAL A 252 -1.21 5.74 -27.20
CA VAL A 252 -0.70 6.46 -26.03
C VAL A 252 -0.95 5.63 -24.80
N LEU A 253 0.09 5.30 -24.08
CA LEU A 253 0.04 4.63 -22.78
C LEU A 253 0.53 5.56 -21.69
N VAL A 254 -0.14 5.52 -20.56
CA VAL A 254 0.19 6.37 -19.41
C VAL A 254 0.28 5.50 -18.15
N TYR A 255 1.36 5.68 -17.40
CA TYR A 255 1.64 4.94 -16.18
C TYR A 255 2.17 5.88 -15.11
N GLY A 256 1.81 5.65 -13.85
CA GLY A 256 2.33 6.39 -12.71
C GLY A 256 1.42 6.35 -11.49
N MET A 257 1.96 6.71 -10.34
CA MET A 257 1.31 6.62 -9.04
C MET A 257 -0.09 7.26 -8.97
N PRO A 258 -0.37 8.44 -9.57
CA PRO A 258 -1.72 9.01 -9.56
C PRO A 258 -2.76 8.10 -10.23
N PHE A 259 -2.38 7.39 -11.29
CA PHE A 259 -3.25 6.45 -12.01
C PHE A 259 -3.52 5.21 -11.20
N ASP A 260 -2.48 4.63 -10.57
CA ASP A 260 -2.60 3.48 -9.68
C ASP A 260 -3.47 3.81 -8.48
N SER A 261 -3.23 4.94 -7.82
CA SER A 261 -3.98 5.40 -6.66
C SER A 261 -5.47 5.59 -6.96
N VAL A 262 -5.79 6.25 -8.08
CA VAL A 262 -7.19 6.49 -8.50
C VAL A 262 -7.87 5.19 -8.91
N SER A 263 -7.20 4.31 -9.67
CA SER A 263 -7.74 3.01 -10.08
C SER A 263 -8.01 2.11 -8.86
N ASN A 264 -7.06 2.09 -7.93
CA ASN A 264 -7.15 1.31 -6.69
C ASN A 264 -8.31 1.80 -5.81
N THR A 265 -8.41 3.12 -5.58
CA THR A 265 -9.51 3.75 -4.83
C THR A 265 -10.87 3.49 -5.48
N ALA A 266 -11.01 3.69 -6.79
CA ALA A 266 -12.25 3.42 -7.52
C ALA A 266 -12.67 1.94 -7.43
N THR A 267 -11.69 1.03 -7.45
CA THR A 267 -11.93 -0.40 -7.29
C THR A 267 -12.39 -0.74 -5.88
N ILE A 268 -11.75 -0.17 -4.84
CA ILE A 268 -12.17 -0.32 -3.45
C ILE A 268 -13.61 0.19 -3.26
N GLU A 269 -13.94 1.38 -3.73
CA GLU A 269 -15.29 1.95 -3.64
C GLU A 269 -16.33 1.07 -4.34
N ARG A 270 -16.04 0.61 -5.54
CA ARG A 270 -16.90 -0.29 -6.30
C ARG A 270 -17.11 -1.61 -5.57
N ASP A 271 -16.04 -2.20 -5.05
CA ASP A 271 -16.09 -3.45 -4.31
C ASP A 271 -16.89 -3.30 -3.01
N LEU A 272 -16.76 -2.16 -2.33
CA LEU A 272 -17.60 -1.82 -1.18
C LEU A 272 -19.08 -1.84 -1.53
N VAL A 273 -19.49 -1.11 -2.57
CA VAL A 273 -20.88 -1.04 -3.01
C VAL A 273 -21.39 -2.42 -3.43
N LEU A 274 -20.58 -3.16 -4.19
CA LEU A 274 -20.96 -4.49 -4.69
C LEU A 274 -21.06 -5.51 -3.54
N THR A 275 -20.07 -5.59 -2.67
CA THR A 275 -19.99 -6.60 -1.60
C THR A 275 -21.03 -6.34 -0.51
N ILE A 276 -21.20 -5.07 -0.09
CA ILE A 276 -22.24 -4.68 0.86
C ILE A 276 -23.63 -4.88 0.23
N GLY A 277 -23.82 -4.46 -1.01
CA GLY A 277 -25.09 -4.61 -1.74
C GLY A 277 -25.46 -6.08 -1.92
N LEU A 278 -24.52 -6.90 -2.36
CA LEU A 278 -24.71 -8.35 -2.55
C LEU A 278 -25.01 -9.05 -1.22
N SER A 279 -24.24 -8.73 -0.18
CA SER A 279 -24.44 -9.31 1.16
C SER A 279 -25.81 -8.96 1.73
N LEU A 280 -26.21 -7.68 1.65
CA LEU A 280 -27.55 -7.25 2.11
C LEU A 280 -28.66 -7.91 1.32
N LEU A 281 -28.53 -8.04 0.01
CA LEU A 281 -29.51 -8.73 -0.85
C LEU A 281 -29.64 -10.21 -0.47
N LEU A 282 -28.51 -10.91 -0.31
CA LEU A 282 -28.52 -12.33 0.06
C LEU A 282 -29.07 -12.54 1.48
N ILE A 283 -28.70 -11.69 2.43
CA ILE A 283 -29.23 -11.72 3.80
C ILE A 283 -30.76 -11.48 3.75
N LEU A 284 -31.23 -10.50 2.97
CA LEU A 284 -32.65 -10.22 2.77
C LEU A 284 -33.40 -11.46 2.27
N ILE A 285 -32.87 -12.10 1.22
CA ILE A 285 -33.48 -13.30 0.61
C ILE A 285 -33.59 -14.41 1.65
N ILE A 286 -32.49 -14.72 2.32
CA ILE A 286 -32.45 -15.83 3.31
C ILE A 286 -33.36 -15.52 4.51
N MET A 287 -33.37 -14.29 4.99
CA MET A 287 -34.23 -13.89 6.09
C MET A 287 -35.72 -13.94 5.71
N ILE A 288 -36.09 -13.51 4.51
CA ILE A 288 -37.47 -13.63 4.01
C ILE A 288 -37.86 -15.10 3.85
N MET A 289 -36.98 -15.94 3.28
CA MET A 289 -37.20 -17.37 3.12
C MET A 289 -37.32 -18.10 4.47
N SER A 290 -36.55 -17.71 5.48
CA SER A 290 -36.51 -18.36 6.79
C SER A 290 -37.65 -17.91 7.69
N PHE A 291 -37.93 -16.62 7.73
CA PHE A 291 -38.90 -16.05 8.64
C PHE A 291 -40.24 -15.70 7.97
N HIS A 292 -40.34 -15.73 6.63
CA HIS A 292 -41.52 -15.45 5.81
C HIS A 292 -42.19 -14.09 6.10
N ARG A 293 -41.42 -13.13 6.63
CA ARG A 293 -41.89 -11.79 7.02
C ARG A 293 -40.84 -10.72 6.85
N PHE A 294 -41.18 -9.67 6.11
CA PHE A 294 -40.27 -8.54 5.88
C PHE A 294 -39.98 -7.74 7.17
N SER A 295 -40.86 -7.77 8.17
CA SER A 295 -40.58 -7.09 9.45
C SER A 295 -39.34 -7.58 10.18
N PHE A 296 -38.93 -8.85 10.01
CA PHE A 296 -37.71 -9.39 10.62
C PHE A 296 -36.47 -8.77 10.03
N VAL A 297 -36.50 -8.42 8.75
CA VAL A 297 -35.38 -7.76 8.08
C VAL A 297 -35.09 -6.41 8.72
N TRP A 298 -36.14 -5.58 8.89
CA TRP A 298 -35.99 -4.29 9.53
C TRP A 298 -35.48 -4.38 10.97
N GLN A 299 -35.91 -5.38 11.71
CA GLN A 299 -35.48 -5.63 13.09
C GLN A 299 -34.01 -6.05 13.20
N GLN A 300 -33.36 -6.36 12.09
CA GLN A 300 -31.92 -6.66 12.01
C GLN A 300 -31.13 -5.52 11.41
N VAL A 301 -31.59 -4.98 10.29
CA VAL A 301 -30.86 -3.94 9.54
C VAL A 301 -30.79 -2.62 10.34
N VAL A 302 -31.89 -2.21 10.98
CA VAL A 302 -31.91 -0.94 11.74
C VAL A 302 -30.92 -0.92 12.92
N PRO A 303 -30.85 -1.95 13.78
CA PRO A 303 -29.81 -1.99 14.82
C PRO A 303 -28.38 -1.91 14.31
N VAL A 304 -28.09 -2.62 13.23
CA VAL A 304 -26.77 -2.65 12.62
C VAL A 304 -26.42 -1.29 12.02
N ALA A 305 -27.35 -0.68 11.28
CA ALA A 305 -27.17 0.67 10.76
C ALA A 305 -26.95 1.71 11.89
N TYR A 306 -27.69 1.58 12.99
CA TYR A 306 -27.49 2.44 14.17
C TYR A 306 -26.10 2.23 14.77
N GLY A 307 -25.64 0.97 14.90
CA GLY A 307 -24.29 0.65 15.37
C GLY A 307 -23.20 1.24 14.48
N ALA A 308 -23.37 1.15 13.16
CA ALA A 308 -22.43 1.73 12.20
C ALA A 308 -22.39 3.27 12.29
N VAL A 309 -23.53 3.93 12.32
CA VAL A 309 -23.62 5.40 12.47
C VAL A 309 -23.05 5.87 13.82
N PHE A 310 -23.28 5.11 14.89
CA PHE A 310 -22.65 5.36 16.18
C PHE A 310 -21.13 5.25 16.11
N ALA A 311 -20.62 4.21 15.44
CA ALA A 311 -19.19 4.03 15.27
C ALA A 311 -18.54 5.16 14.48
N LEU A 312 -19.15 5.59 13.35
CA LEU A 312 -18.65 6.72 12.56
C LEU A 312 -18.58 8.02 13.38
N ALA A 313 -19.59 8.30 14.21
CA ALA A 313 -19.57 9.45 15.10
C ALA A 313 -18.44 9.36 16.13
N CYS A 314 -18.22 8.17 16.72
CA CYS A 314 -17.12 7.97 17.67
C CYS A 314 -15.76 8.13 17.01
N MET A 315 -15.59 7.63 15.76
CA MET A 315 -14.37 7.82 14.98
C MET A 315 -14.09 9.30 14.72
N TYR A 316 -15.13 10.07 14.35
CA TYR A 316 -14.98 11.51 14.19
C TYR A 316 -14.52 12.20 15.49
N TRP A 317 -15.10 11.86 16.63
CA TRP A 317 -14.72 12.47 17.91
C TRP A 317 -13.32 12.10 18.39
N ILE A 318 -12.78 10.96 17.98
CA ILE A 318 -11.49 10.46 18.46
C ILE A 318 -10.36 10.84 17.50
N LYS A 319 -10.54 10.63 16.19
CA LYS A 319 -9.49 10.82 15.20
C LYS A 319 -9.82 11.88 14.13
N GLY A 320 -11.10 12.07 13.80
CA GLY A 320 -11.54 12.96 12.72
C GLY A 320 -11.28 12.42 11.30
N VAL A 321 -10.40 11.44 11.17
CA VAL A 321 -10.04 10.77 9.89
C VAL A 321 -10.10 9.26 10.09
N MET A 322 -10.45 8.51 9.05
CA MET A 322 -10.51 7.04 9.04
C MET A 322 -10.06 6.50 7.69
N SER A 323 -9.33 5.40 7.69
CA SER A 323 -8.97 4.69 6.46
C SER A 323 -10.18 4.19 5.68
N LEU A 324 -10.23 4.47 4.37
CA LEU A 324 -11.26 3.94 3.46
C LEU A 324 -11.21 2.41 3.40
N MET A 325 -10.01 1.83 3.40
CA MET A 325 -9.81 0.38 3.44
C MET A 325 -10.35 -0.23 4.73
N ALA A 326 -10.14 0.41 5.91
CA ALA A 326 -10.71 -0.04 7.17
C ALA A 326 -12.24 -0.02 7.16
N LEU A 327 -12.85 0.96 6.48
CA LEU A 327 -14.29 1.00 6.27
C LEU A 327 -14.75 -0.19 5.41
N GLY A 328 -13.98 -0.55 4.37
CA GLY A 328 -14.24 -1.71 3.53
C GLY A 328 -14.30 -3.02 4.30
N LEU A 329 -13.29 -3.24 5.11
CA LEU A 329 -13.19 -4.40 6.00
C LEU A 329 -14.35 -4.46 7.00
N SER A 330 -14.92 -3.32 7.35
CA SER A 330 -16.01 -3.19 8.33
C SER A 330 -17.31 -3.86 7.91
N ALA A 331 -17.48 -4.21 6.63
CA ALA A 331 -18.61 -5.01 6.16
C ALA A 331 -18.74 -6.34 6.93
N ILE A 332 -17.62 -6.97 7.29
CA ILE A 332 -17.62 -8.21 8.08
C ILE A 332 -18.13 -7.95 9.50
N VAL A 333 -17.75 -6.81 10.10
CA VAL A 333 -18.19 -6.42 11.45
C VAL A 333 -19.71 -6.26 11.49
N LEU A 334 -20.31 -5.72 10.42
CA LEU A 334 -21.76 -5.63 10.31
C LEU A 334 -22.42 -7.02 10.30
N GLY A 335 -21.78 -8.01 9.66
CA GLY A 335 -22.21 -9.40 9.71
C GLY A 335 -22.19 -9.99 11.13
N VAL A 336 -21.14 -9.70 11.89
CA VAL A 336 -21.05 -10.10 13.31
C VAL A 336 -22.13 -9.41 14.15
N ALA A 337 -22.35 -8.11 13.94
CA ALA A 337 -23.31 -7.33 14.67
C ALA A 337 -24.75 -7.87 14.53
N ILE A 338 -25.12 -8.40 13.36
CA ILE A 338 -26.43 -9.05 13.14
C ILE A 338 -26.66 -10.21 14.09
N SER A 339 -25.60 -10.92 14.50
CA SER A 339 -25.67 -12.06 15.41
C SER A 339 -26.43 -11.74 16.71
N TYR A 340 -26.15 -10.62 17.34
CA TYR A 340 -26.79 -10.24 18.61
C TYR A 340 -28.31 -9.98 18.44
N CYS A 341 -28.71 -9.37 17.33
CA CYS A 341 -30.11 -9.16 17.02
C CYS A 341 -30.81 -10.49 16.72
N LEU A 342 -30.15 -11.42 16.04
CA LEU A 342 -30.70 -12.76 15.78
C LEU A 342 -30.95 -13.56 17.05
N HIS A 343 -30.03 -13.51 18.03
CA HIS A 343 -30.23 -14.13 19.31
C HIS A 343 -31.48 -13.58 20.04
N VAL A 344 -31.64 -12.28 20.10
CA VAL A 344 -32.83 -11.62 20.65
C VAL A 344 -34.12 -12.06 19.94
N LEU A 345 -34.13 -12.03 18.60
CA LEU A 345 -35.28 -12.35 17.78
C LEU A 345 -35.67 -13.83 17.87
N ILE A 346 -34.72 -14.74 17.74
CA ILE A 346 -34.96 -16.19 17.77
C ILE A 346 -35.39 -16.62 19.17
N HIS A 347 -34.75 -16.15 20.22
CA HIS A 347 -35.16 -16.48 21.58
C HIS A 347 -36.58 -15.96 21.89
N TYR A 348 -36.87 -14.71 21.50
CA TYR A 348 -38.24 -14.18 21.63
C TYR A 348 -39.26 -15.00 20.83
N TYR A 349 -38.88 -15.44 19.65
CA TYR A 349 -39.75 -16.31 18.81
C TYR A 349 -40.13 -17.61 19.54
N TYR A 350 -39.20 -18.21 20.29
CA TYR A 350 -39.48 -19.44 21.06
C TYR A 350 -40.23 -19.18 22.37
N VAL A 351 -39.88 -18.11 23.09
CA VAL A 351 -40.38 -17.83 24.44
C VAL A 351 -41.66 -17.01 24.43
N GLY A 352 -41.76 -16.03 23.55
CA GLY A 352 -42.95 -15.20 23.38
C GLY A 352 -43.13 -14.09 24.41
N ASP A 353 -42.15 -13.89 25.29
CA ASP A 353 -42.15 -12.87 26.33
C ASP A 353 -40.81 -12.12 26.34
N ALA A 354 -40.88 -10.77 26.14
CA ALA A 354 -39.71 -9.93 26.07
C ALA A 354 -38.98 -9.79 27.43
N GLU A 355 -39.69 -9.85 28.56
CA GLU A 355 -39.05 -9.80 29.88
C GLU A 355 -38.28 -11.09 30.18
N LYS A 356 -38.85 -12.25 29.80
CA LYS A 356 -38.18 -13.53 29.94
C LYS A 356 -36.98 -13.63 28.97
N MET A 357 -37.16 -13.21 27.73
CA MET A 357 -36.07 -13.15 26.74
C MET A 357 -34.91 -12.27 27.27
N LEU A 358 -35.16 -11.04 27.73
CA LEU A 358 -34.11 -10.19 28.32
C LEU A 358 -33.44 -10.83 29.56
N ARG A 359 -34.18 -11.59 30.35
CA ARG A 359 -33.62 -12.29 31.52
C ARG A 359 -32.64 -13.37 31.12
N ASP A 360 -32.95 -14.08 30.06
CA ASP A 360 -32.19 -15.25 29.62
C ASP A 360 -31.02 -14.82 28.72
N GLU A 361 -31.23 -13.85 27.78
CA GLU A 361 -30.25 -13.49 26.74
C GLU A 361 -29.36 -12.28 27.07
N SER A 362 -29.75 -11.38 28.00
CA SER A 362 -28.98 -10.16 28.23
C SER A 362 -27.56 -10.43 28.76
N THR A 363 -27.32 -11.52 29.48
CA THR A 363 -26.01 -11.85 30.00
C THR A 363 -25.11 -12.50 28.93
N PRO A 364 -25.56 -13.52 28.18
CA PRO A 364 -24.78 -14.08 27.06
C PRO A 364 -24.44 -13.04 25.99
N ILE A 365 -25.40 -12.22 25.54
CA ILE A 365 -25.19 -11.20 24.50
C ILE A 365 -24.17 -10.13 24.98
N PHE A 366 -24.33 -9.63 26.19
CA PHE A 366 -23.41 -8.63 26.75
C PHE A 366 -22.01 -9.20 26.95
N LEU A 367 -21.91 -10.47 27.34
CA LEU A 367 -20.63 -11.16 27.50
C LEU A 367 -19.96 -11.36 26.14
N GLY A 368 -20.69 -11.86 25.14
CA GLY A 368 -20.21 -11.97 23.77
C GLY A 368 -19.72 -10.61 23.24
N CYS A 369 -20.50 -9.55 23.41
CA CYS A 369 -20.06 -8.20 23.02
C CYS A 369 -18.74 -7.80 23.68
N ILE A 370 -18.57 -7.96 24.99
CA ILE A 370 -17.32 -7.61 25.69
C ILE A 370 -16.14 -8.43 25.20
N THR A 371 -16.31 -9.73 24.98
CA THR A 371 -15.21 -10.58 24.50
C THR A 371 -14.80 -10.21 23.09
N THR A 372 -15.76 -9.95 22.21
CA THR A 372 -15.50 -9.56 20.83
C THR A 372 -14.92 -8.13 20.74
N VAL A 373 -15.44 -7.19 21.52
CA VAL A 373 -14.86 -5.84 21.67
C VAL A 373 -13.42 -5.92 22.17
N GLY A 374 -13.14 -6.77 23.15
CA GLY A 374 -11.77 -6.94 23.66
C GLY A 374 -10.82 -7.55 22.64
N ALA A 375 -11.30 -8.45 21.79
CA ALA A 375 -10.51 -8.98 20.69
C ALA A 375 -10.15 -7.88 19.68
N PHE A 376 -11.11 -7.02 19.30
CA PHE A 376 -10.85 -5.89 18.40
C PHE A 376 -10.04 -4.77 19.05
N MET A 377 -10.21 -4.52 20.33
CA MET A 377 -9.36 -3.57 21.06
C MET A 377 -7.89 -4.01 21.12
N GLY A 378 -7.60 -5.29 20.94
CA GLY A 378 -6.24 -5.78 20.77
C GLY A 378 -5.50 -5.11 19.60
N LEU A 379 -6.22 -4.77 18.52
CA LEU A 379 -5.66 -4.05 17.37
C LEU A 379 -5.21 -2.61 17.68
N MET A 380 -5.62 -2.05 18.82
CA MET A 380 -5.14 -0.73 19.25
C MET A 380 -3.65 -0.73 19.65
N PHE A 381 -3.08 -1.91 19.86
CA PHE A 381 -1.68 -2.08 20.26
C PHE A 381 -0.76 -2.36 19.07
N THR A 382 -1.29 -2.36 17.85
CA THR A 382 -0.49 -2.44 16.62
C THR A 382 -0.03 -1.05 16.19
N ASP A 383 1.06 -0.97 15.46
CA ASP A 383 1.55 0.29 14.91
C ASP A 383 0.89 0.68 13.57
N SER A 384 0.07 -0.20 13.00
CA SER A 384 -0.71 0.08 11.78
C SER A 384 -1.95 0.92 12.07
N ASP A 385 -2.05 2.10 11.46
CA ASP A 385 -3.24 2.96 11.55
C ASP A 385 -4.48 2.32 10.91
N LEU A 386 -4.31 1.52 9.84
CA LEU A 386 -5.39 0.72 9.23
C LEU A 386 -6.03 -0.23 10.26
N LEU A 387 -5.21 -0.99 10.95
CA LEU A 387 -5.68 -1.98 11.93
C LEU A 387 -6.30 -1.32 13.16
N ARG A 388 -5.74 -0.19 13.61
CA ARG A 388 -6.30 0.63 14.70
C ARG A 388 -7.68 1.19 14.33
N ASP A 389 -7.83 1.76 13.14
CA ASP A 389 -9.10 2.31 12.66
C ASP A 389 -10.17 1.24 12.56
N PHE A 390 -9.81 0.10 11.99
CA PHE A 390 -10.70 -1.05 11.91
C PHE A 390 -11.12 -1.56 13.30
N GLY A 391 -10.17 -1.73 14.22
CA GLY A 391 -10.43 -2.16 15.61
C GLY A 391 -11.34 -1.22 16.38
N LEU A 392 -11.14 0.11 16.24
CA LEU A 392 -11.98 1.15 16.83
C LEU A 392 -13.39 1.11 16.26
N PHE A 393 -13.52 1.12 14.93
CA PHE A 393 -14.82 1.07 14.27
C PHE A 393 -15.61 -0.18 14.66
N ALA A 394 -14.95 -1.35 14.65
CA ALA A 394 -15.54 -2.62 15.06
C ALA A 394 -16.03 -2.56 16.52
N THR A 395 -15.20 -2.07 17.42
CA THR A 395 -15.53 -1.89 18.83
C THR A 395 -16.78 -1.05 19.03
N PHE A 396 -16.82 0.15 18.45
CA PHE A 396 -17.98 1.03 18.63
C PHE A 396 -19.21 0.53 17.90
N SER A 397 -19.08 -0.05 16.71
CA SER A 397 -20.18 -0.65 15.97
C SER A 397 -20.86 -1.76 16.77
N LEU A 398 -20.10 -2.66 17.37
CA LEU A 398 -20.63 -3.74 18.20
C LEU A 398 -21.27 -3.21 19.50
N ILE A 399 -20.68 -2.23 20.14
CA ILE A 399 -21.28 -1.59 21.34
C ILE A 399 -22.61 -0.93 20.97
N GLY A 400 -22.64 -0.11 19.91
CA GLY A 400 -23.85 0.58 19.48
C GLY A 400 -24.98 -0.39 19.10
N ASN A 401 -24.63 -1.45 18.33
CA ASN A 401 -25.59 -2.49 17.97
C ASN A 401 -26.11 -3.28 19.18
N THR A 402 -25.23 -3.66 20.11
CA THR A 402 -25.63 -4.39 21.35
C THR A 402 -26.53 -3.55 22.24
N LEU A 403 -26.23 -2.27 22.41
CA LEU A 403 -27.09 -1.35 23.15
C LEU A 403 -28.46 -1.23 22.47
N PHE A 404 -28.50 -1.12 21.14
CA PHE A 404 -29.77 -1.12 20.41
C PHE A 404 -30.54 -2.43 20.60
N ALA A 405 -29.86 -3.57 20.45
CA ALA A 405 -30.46 -4.91 20.56
C ALA A 405 -31.06 -5.18 21.97
N LEU A 406 -30.46 -4.66 23.03
CA LEU A 406 -30.93 -4.88 24.40
C LEU A 406 -31.88 -3.80 24.93
N ILE A 407 -31.79 -2.56 24.42
CA ILE A 407 -32.60 -1.42 24.91
C ILE A 407 -33.80 -1.17 24.01
N PHE A 408 -33.59 -1.03 22.71
CA PHE A 408 -34.64 -0.57 21.78
C PHE A 408 -35.36 -1.73 21.08
N LEU A 409 -34.64 -2.75 20.60
CA LEU A 409 -35.20 -3.84 19.80
C LEU A 409 -36.32 -4.59 20.54
N PRO A 410 -36.30 -4.84 21.88
CA PRO A 410 -37.37 -5.54 22.59
C PRO A 410 -38.72 -4.85 22.49
N HIS A 411 -38.78 -3.51 22.23
CA HIS A 411 -40.01 -2.74 22.08
C HIS A 411 -40.66 -2.88 20.71
N PHE A 412 -39.90 -3.34 19.72
CA PHE A 412 -40.39 -3.59 18.34
C PHE A 412 -40.88 -5.02 18.14
N LEU A 413 -40.78 -5.88 19.17
CA LEU A 413 -41.24 -7.26 19.10
C LEU A 413 -42.76 -7.38 19.24
N HIS A 414 -43.43 -8.08 18.32
CA HIS A 414 -44.88 -8.18 18.29
C HIS A 414 -45.42 -9.59 18.59
N LYS A 415 -46.48 -9.74 19.38
CA LYS A 415 -47.11 -11.03 19.73
C LYS A 415 -47.56 -11.83 18.49
N LYS A 416 -47.86 -11.21 17.36
CA LYS A 416 -48.16 -11.90 16.09
C LYS A 416 -47.03 -12.77 15.55
N GLN A 417 -45.81 -12.53 16.00
CA GLN A 417 -44.64 -13.35 15.63
C GLN A 417 -44.71 -14.75 16.26
N ILE A 418 -45.34 -14.89 17.44
CA ILE A 418 -45.50 -16.14 18.16
C ILE A 418 -46.50 -17.09 17.51
N ALA A 419 -47.60 -16.52 16.92
CA ALA A 419 -48.61 -17.32 16.21
C ALA A 419 -48.03 -18.03 14.98
N PHE A 420 -47.01 -17.46 14.37
CA PHE A 420 -46.33 -18.01 13.20
C PHE A 420 -45.55 -19.33 13.54
N LYS A 421 -44.97 -19.44 14.75
CA LYS A 421 -44.23 -20.61 15.18
C LYS A 421 -45.04 -21.91 15.14
N ARG A 422 -46.31 -21.85 15.46
CA ARG A 422 -47.18 -23.05 15.47
C ARG A 422 -47.40 -23.65 14.08
N THR A 423 -47.20 -22.88 13.03
CA THR A 423 -47.46 -23.30 11.65
C THR A 423 -46.21 -23.58 10.84
N HIS A 424 -45.10 -22.89 11.09
CA HIS A 424 -43.95 -22.89 10.16
C HIS A 424 -42.60 -23.17 10.81
N GLY A 425 -42.33 -23.15 12.08
CA GLY A 425 -41.06 -23.49 12.76
C GLY A 425 -39.74 -23.36 11.95
N PHE A 426 -38.65 -23.85 12.47
CA PHE A 426 -37.38 -23.99 11.72
C PHE A 426 -37.05 -25.49 11.52
N PRO A 427 -37.92 -26.28 10.84
CA PRO A 427 -37.83 -27.74 10.88
C PRO A 427 -36.53 -28.27 10.25
N LEU A 428 -36.02 -27.61 9.23
CA LEU A 428 -34.75 -28.01 8.59
C LEU A 428 -33.55 -27.77 9.50
N VAL A 429 -33.49 -26.59 10.12
CA VAL A 429 -32.39 -26.20 11.01
C VAL A 429 -32.45 -26.98 12.32
N GLU A 430 -33.67 -27.16 12.89
CA GLU A 430 -33.88 -28.02 14.08
C GLU A 430 -33.45 -29.44 13.79
N LYS A 431 -33.85 -30.02 12.64
CA LYS A 431 -33.43 -31.36 12.21
C LYS A 431 -31.92 -31.48 12.02
N PHE A 432 -31.26 -30.46 11.47
CA PHE A 432 -29.80 -30.38 11.35
C PHE A 432 -29.12 -30.31 12.71
N ASN A 433 -29.67 -29.53 13.66
CA ASN A 433 -29.14 -29.38 15.00
C ASN A 433 -29.38 -30.62 15.88
N ASP A 434 -30.42 -31.40 15.57
CA ASP A 434 -30.73 -32.67 16.28
C ASP A 434 -29.79 -33.83 15.85
N LEU A 435 -29.03 -33.65 14.75
CA LEU A 435 -28.02 -34.64 14.39
C LEU A 435 -26.97 -34.77 15.51
N PRO A 436 -26.52 -36.00 15.81
CA PRO A 436 -25.62 -36.24 16.92
C PRO A 436 -24.18 -35.89 16.61
N TRP A 437 -23.93 -34.59 16.29
CA TRP A 437 -22.60 -34.06 15.95
C TRP A 437 -21.54 -34.37 16.99
N ASP A 438 -21.90 -34.35 18.26
CA ASP A 438 -21.05 -34.56 19.43
C ASP A 438 -21.02 -36.00 19.95
N ARG A 439 -21.87 -36.90 19.43
CA ARG A 439 -22.00 -38.29 19.89
C ARG A 439 -21.59 -39.33 18.85
N ASN A 440 -21.58 -38.97 17.58
CA ASN A 440 -21.19 -39.87 16.51
C ASN A 440 -19.65 -39.98 16.44
N LYS A 441 -19.15 -41.20 16.73
CA LYS A 441 -17.69 -41.47 16.75
C LYS A 441 -17.01 -41.19 15.41
N TRP A 442 -17.71 -41.40 14.29
CA TRP A 442 -17.16 -41.14 12.96
C TRP A 442 -17.03 -39.64 12.69
N VAL A 443 -18.04 -38.85 13.07
CA VAL A 443 -17.97 -37.38 12.94
C VAL A 443 -16.83 -36.80 13.77
N ILE A 444 -16.73 -37.23 15.04
CA ILE A 444 -15.64 -36.76 15.91
C ILE A 444 -14.27 -37.25 15.41
N GLY A 445 -14.18 -38.51 14.94
CA GLY A 445 -12.94 -39.06 14.38
C GLY A 445 -12.48 -38.31 13.13
N THR A 446 -13.38 -38.04 12.19
CA THR A 446 -13.08 -37.24 10.99
C THR A 446 -12.69 -35.81 11.34
N LEU A 447 -13.41 -35.16 12.28
CA LEU A 447 -13.09 -33.82 12.74
C LEU A 447 -11.71 -33.75 13.41
N LEU A 448 -11.39 -34.73 14.27
CA LEU A 448 -10.07 -34.80 14.89
C LEU A 448 -8.96 -35.01 13.86
N LEU A 449 -9.20 -35.81 12.83
CA LEU A 449 -8.25 -35.99 11.73
C LEU A 449 -8.02 -34.65 10.98
N LEU A 450 -9.09 -33.93 10.65
CA LEU A 450 -9.00 -32.60 10.00
C LEU A 450 -8.26 -31.61 10.89
N ILE A 451 -8.52 -31.60 12.19
CA ILE A 451 -7.81 -30.74 13.14
C ILE A 451 -6.32 -31.08 13.18
N VAL A 452 -5.97 -32.37 13.27
CA VAL A 452 -4.56 -32.80 13.30
C VAL A 452 -3.85 -32.41 12.01
N VAL A 453 -4.46 -32.62 10.85
CA VAL A 453 -3.91 -32.20 9.56
C VAL A 453 -3.69 -30.68 9.55
N GLY A 454 -4.68 -29.90 9.98
CA GLY A 454 -4.55 -28.44 10.06
C GLY A 454 -3.40 -28.00 10.97
N ILE A 455 -3.31 -28.57 12.20
CA ILE A 455 -2.25 -28.21 13.15
C ILE A 455 -0.86 -28.60 12.61
N VAL A 456 -0.71 -29.77 11.99
CA VAL A 456 0.58 -30.21 11.41
C VAL A 456 1.01 -29.34 10.24
N MET A 457 0.08 -28.81 9.46
CA MET A 457 0.36 -27.94 8.31
C MET A 457 0.51 -26.46 8.70
N SER A 458 0.04 -26.03 9.87
CA SER A 458 0.04 -24.62 10.25
C SER A 458 1.43 -23.95 10.25
N PRO A 459 2.57 -24.59 10.57
CA PRO A 459 3.88 -23.96 10.49
C PRO A 459 4.36 -23.70 9.04
N ARG A 460 3.63 -24.15 8.04
CA ARG A 460 3.98 -24.00 6.62
C ARG A 460 3.30 -22.80 5.95
N VAL A 461 2.41 -22.12 6.66
CA VAL A 461 1.81 -20.88 6.15
C VAL A 461 2.91 -19.84 5.98
N LYS A 462 2.86 -19.14 4.87
CA LYS A 462 3.81 -18.08 4.54
C LYS A 462 3.17 -16.71 4.74
N PHE A 463 4.02 -15.71 4.83
CA PHE A 463 3.63 -14.32 4.79
C PHE A 463 4.13 -13.71 3.48
N ASP A 464 3.25 -13.01 2.79
CA ASP A 464 3.56 -12.26 1.58
C ASP A 464 3.90 -10.81 1.97
N PRO A 465 5.16 -10.39 1.82
CA PRO A 465 5.59 -9.03 2.17
C PRO A 465 5.35 -8.02 1.06
N ASP A 466 5.00 -8.49 -0.15
CA ASP A 466 4.91 -7.63 -1.32
C ASP A 466 3.59 -6.85 -1.33
N LEU A 467 3.70 -5.52 -1.21
CA LEU A 467 2.54 -4.64 -1.30
C LEU A 467 1.94 -4.59 -2.69
N ALA A 468 2.73 -4.82 -3.74
CA ALA A 468 2.22 -4.81 -5.10
C ALA A 468 1.15 -5.91 -5.30
N HIS A 469 1.25 -7.03 -4.58
CA HIS A 469 0.22 -8.07 -4.58
C HIS A 469 -1.07 -7.66 -3.85
N LEU A 470 -1.05 -6.55 -3.11
CA LEU A 470 -2.22 -6.03 -2.42
C LEU A 470 -3.00 -5.01 -3.24
N ASP A 471 -2.33 -4.35 -4.19
CA ASP A 471 -2.94 -3.34 -5.05
C ASP A 471 -3.74 -3.99 -6.19
N TYR A 472 -4.70 -3.23 -6.71
CA TYR A 472 -5.45 -3.64 -7.88
C TYR A 472 -4.64 -3.33 -9.14
N ASP A 473 -4.25 -4.37 -9.86
CA ASP A 473 -3.55 -4.25 -11.13
C ASP A 473 -4.56 -3.93 -12.25
N ASP A 474 -4.54 -2.68 -12.74
CA ASP A 474 -5.37 -2.25 -13.86
C ASP A 474 -4.74 -2.72 -15.17
N GLU A 475 -5.54 -3.33 -16.06
CA GLU A 475 -5.07 -3.91 -17.33
C GLU A 475 -4.32 -2.89 -18.20
N ALA A 476 -4.75 -1.64 -18.24
CA ALA A 476 -4.10 -0.57 -19.01
C ALA A 476 -2.76 -0.12 -18.39
N LEU A 477 -2.71 -0.06 -17.05
CA LEU A 477 -1.48 0.27 -16.33
C LEU A 477 -0.46 -0.87 -16.43
N HIS A 478 -0.94 -2.11 -16.34
CA HIS A 478 -0.12 -3.30 -16.54
C HIS A 478 0.49 -3.34 -17.96
N GLU A 479 -0.31 -3.06 -18.99
CA GLU A 479 0.16 -3.00 -20.38
C GLU A 479 1.27 -1.94 -20.54
N ALA A 480 1.09 -0.74 -19.98
CA ALA A 480 2.08 0.33 -20.03
C ALA A 480 3.39 -0.06 -19.33
N LEU A 481 3.30 -0.65 -18.15
CA LEU A 481 4.46 -1.10 -17.38
C LEU A 481 5.17 -2.27 -18.06
N GLU A 482 4.42 -3.24 -18.59
CA GLU A 482 4.98 -4.39 -19.32
C GLU A 482 5.72 -3.93 -20.59
N LEU A 483 5.15 -2.99 -21.34
CA LEU A 483 5.79 -2.42 -22.51
C LEU A 483 7.10 -1.70 -22.12
N TYR A 484 7.07 -0.87 -21.09
CA TYR A 484 8.26 -0.18 -20.59
C TYR A 484 9.35 -1.15 -20.19
N ASN A 485 9.03 -2.13 -19.33
CA ASN A 485 9.98 -3.13 -18.86
C ASN A 485 10.55 -3.99 -20.00
N LYS A 486 9.71 -4.38 -20.97
CA LYS A 486 10.14 -5.17 -22.11
C LYS A 486 11.07 -4.42 -23.05
N LYS A 487 10.85 -3.12 -23.23
CA LYS A 487 11.61 -2.28 -24.14
C LYS A 487 12.89 -1.74 -23.52
N ASN A 488 12.90 -1.53 -22.20
CA ASN A 488 14.08 -1.06 -21.46
C ASN A 488 14.83 -2.18 -20.73
N ALA A 489 14.47 -3.46 -20.97
CA ALA A 489 15.11 -4.59 -20.32
C ALA A 489 16.58 -4.72 -20.74
N ASP A 490 17.47 -4.39 -19.84
CA ASP A 490 18.91 -4.68 -19.93
C ASP A 490 19.26 -6.06 -19.32
N GLY A 491 18.27 -6.75 -18.76
CA GLY A 491 18.42 -8.04 -18.07
C GLY A 491 18.77 -7.92 -16.60
N PHE A 492 18.76 -6.70 -16.05
CA PHE A 492 19.01 -6.40 -14.65
C PHE A 492 17.76 -5.90 -13.96
N ALA A 493 17.75 -5.93 -12.64
CA ALA A 493 16.79 -5.23 -11.81
C ALA A 493 17.40 -3.90 -11.34
N HIS A 494 16.56 -2.91 -11.14
CA HIS A 494 16.96 -1.56 -10.77
C HIS A 494 16.36 -1.16 -9.43
N ILE A 495 17.13 -0.46 -8.60
CA ILE A 495 16.70 0.12 -7.33
C ILE A 495 17.19 1.55 -7.25
N ASN A 496 16.28 2.46 -6.86
CA ASN A 496 16.64 3.84 -6.57
C ASN A 496 17.07 4.01 -5.11
N PHE A 497 18.18 4.69 -4.91
CA PHE A 497 18.69 5.14 -3.62
C PHE A 497 18.77 6.65 -3.58
N ALA A 498 18.76 7.22 -2.38
CA ALA A 498 19.04 8.64 -2.20
C ALA A 498 20.13 8.86 -1.14
N ALA A 499 21.12 9.67 -1.47
CA ALA A 499 21.99 10.31 -0.48
C ALA A 499 21.29 11.58 0.03
N TRP A 500 21.35 11.86 1.34
CA TRP A 500 20.56 12.91 1.93
C TRP A 500 21.21 13.63 3.12
N ASP A 501 20.74 14.87 3.36
CA ASP A 501 20.97 15.62 4.60
C ASP A 501 19.68 16.31 5.06
N GLU A 502 19.60 16.65 6.36
CA GLU A 502 18.39 17.24 6.97
C GLU A 502 18.07 18.65 6.46
N SER A 503 19.09 19.45 6.08
CA SER A 503 18.90 20.86 5.72
C SER A 503 20.03 21.48 4.90
N ASP A 504 21.20 20.85 4.80
CA ASP A 504 22.35 21.42 4.11
C ASP A 504 22.57 20.73 2.76
N MET A 505 22.43 21.51 1.68
CA MET A 505 22.62 21.03 0.32
C MET A 505 24.08 20.61 0.05
N ASN A 506 25.06 21.33 0.63
CA ASN A 506 26.47 20.99 0.42
C ASN A 506 26.87 19.71 1.14
N GLU A 507 26.35 19.48 2.35
CA GLU A 507 26.55 18.20 3.07
C GLU A 507 25.88 17.06 2.31
N ALA A 508 24.66 17.23 1.80
CA ALA A 508 23.99 16.23 0.98
C ALA A 508 24.75 15.91 -0.31
N MET A 509 25.34 16.93 -0.98
CA MET A 509 26.22 16.72 -2.13
C MET A 509 27.49 15.95 -1.75
N SER A 510 28.07 16.22 -0.59
CA SER A 510 29.24 15.48 -0.09
C SER A 510 28.89 14.00 0.15
N TYR A 511 27.77 13.72 0.82
CA TYR A 511 27.29 12.34 1.02
C TYR A 511 26.98 11.63 -0.31
N ASN A 512 26.45 12.37 -1.29
CA ASN A 512 26.21 11.83 -2.64
C ASN A 512 27.52 11.41 -3.33
N GLN A 513 28.59 12.18 -3.17
CA GLN A 513 29.91 11.85 -3.73
C GLN A 513 30.54 10.64 -3.05
N ASP A 514 30.49 10.59 -1.71
CA ASP A 514 30.95 9.42 -0.95
C ASP A 514 30.15 8.17 -1.33
N PHE A 515 28.84 8.34 -1.55
CA PHE A 515 27.96 7.28 -2.01
C PHE A 515 28.35 6.76 -3.40
N HIS A 516 28.63 7.64 -4.38
CA HIS A 516 29.11 7.23 -5.70
C HIS A 516 30.49 6.53 -5.63
N ALA A 517 31.41 6.99 -4.78
CA ALA A 517 32.68 6.30 -4.56
C ALA A 517 32.49 4.90 -3.95
N HIS A 518 31.49 4.74 -3.06
CA HIS A 518 31.10 3.45 -2.51
C HIS A 518 30.52 2.53 -3.59
N LEU A 519 29.58 3.04 -4.44
CA LEU A 519 29.00 2.29 -5.56
C LEU A 519 30.06 1.82 -6.55
N ASP A 520 31.02 2.66 -6.88
CA ASP A 520 32.21 2.30 -7.69
C ASP A 520 32.96 1.10 -7.10
N SER A 521 33.15 1.08 -5.79
CA SER A 521 33.84 -0.04 -5.12
C SER A 521 33.02 -1.33 -5.20
N LEU A 522 31.69 -1.24 -5.05
CA LEU A 522 30.76 -2.37 -5.15
C LEU A 522 30.68 -2.92 -6.60
N GLN A 523 30.71 -2.05 -7.59
CA GLN A 523 30.74 -2.43 -9.00
C GLN A 523 32.05 -3.18 -9.34
N ARG A 524 33.20 -2.67 -8.89
CA ARG A 524 34.49 -3.36 -9.05
C ARG A 524 34.55 -4.70 -8.32
N ALA A 525 33.83 -4.82 -7.19
CA ALA A 525 33.71 -6.09 -6.46
C ALA A 525 32.69 -7.05 -7.11
N GLY A 526 31.96 -6.62 -8.15
CA GLY A 526 30.95 -7.40 -8.86
C GLY A 526 29.68 -7.63 -8.06
N ILE A 527 29.41 -6.82 -7.03
CA ILE A 527 28.21 -6.88 -6.19
C ILE A 527 27.03 -6.23 -6.91
N ILE A 528 27.27 -5.09 -7.54
CA ILE A 528 26.30 -4.41 -8.43
C ILE A 528 26.77 -4.53 -9.87
N LYS A 529 25.85 -4.36 -10.83
CA LYS A 529 26.14 -4.43 -12.26
C LYS A 529 26.49 -3.08 -12.84
N GLY A 530 25.85 -2.04 -12.35
CA GLY A 530 26.08 -0.67 -12.73
C GLY A 530 25.28 0.29 -11.85
N PHE A 531 25.44 1.58 -12.04
CA PHE A 531 24.64 2.62 -11.42
C PHE A 531 24.63 3.86 -12.29
N SER A 532 23.62 4.73 -12.13
CA SER A 532 23.56 6.00 -12.86
C SER A 532 24.56 6.99 -12.28
N PRO A 533 25.56 7.45 -13.06
CA PRO A 533 26.58 8.36 -12.55
C PRO A 533 26.13 9.83 -12.52
N VAL A 534 24.96 10.15 -13.08
CA VAL A 534 24.55 11.54 -13.40
C VAL A 534 24.53 12.44 -12.18
N SER A 535 23.99 11.96 -11.04
CA SER A 535 23.96 12.78 -9.83
C SER A 535 25.34 13.04 -9.25
N GLY A 536 26.26 12.08 -9.32
CA GLY A 536 27.64 12.21 -8.89
C GLY A 536 28.50 13.09 -9.82
N LEU A 537 28.13 13.19 -11.09
CA LEU A 537 28.84 14.01 -12.08
C LEU A 537 28.38 15.49 -12.07
N LEU A 538 27.12 15.73 -11.79
CA LEU A 538 26.53 17.06 -11.86
C LEU A 538 26.55 17.83 -10.54
N PHE A 539 26.49 17.12 -9.41
CA PHE A 539 26.30 17.76 -8.11
C PHE A 539 27.54 17.55 -7.21
N HIS A 540 28.29 18.63 -7.04
CA HIS A 540 29.53 18.67 -6.26
C HIS A 540 29.42 19.68 -5.13
N SER A 541 29.86 19.31 -3.92
CA SER A 541 29.98 20.26 -2.81
C SER A 541 30.96 21.39 -3.11
N GLU A 542 30.82 22.53 -2.44
CA GLU A 542 31.73 23.66 -2.63
C GLU A 542 33.19 23.27 -2.32
N GLU A 543 33.41 22.38 -1.33
CA GLU A 543 34.75 21.93 -0.94
C GLU A 543 35.39 21.08 -2.05
N ASP A 544 34.64 20.10 -2.61
CA ASP A 544 35.12 19.27 -3.71
C ASP A 544 35.39 20.11 -4.97
N GLN A 545 34.49 21.05 -5.30
CA GLN A 545 34.70 21.97 -6.43
C GLN A 545 35.96 22.82 -6.23
N GLN A 546 36.23 23.31 -5.01
CA GLN A 546 37.42 24.10 -4.72
C GLN A 546 38.69 23.23 -4.86
N GLU A 547 38.68 21.99 -4.40
CA GLU A 547 39.80 21.07 -4.59
C GLU A 547 40.09 20.82 -6.09
N ARG A 548 39.05 20.62 -6.89
CA ARG A 548 39.15 20.44 -8.35
C ARG A 548 39.68 21.71 -9.04
N ILE A 549 39.22 22.87 -8.64
CA ILE A 549 39.72 24.18 -9.13
C ILE A 549 41.21 24.35 -8.76
N ASP A 550 41.62 23.99 -7.59
CA ASP A 550 43.02 24.09 -7.16
C ASP A 550 43.91 23.09 -7.89
N ALA A 551 43.41 21.85 -8.17
CA ALA A 551 44.08 20.88 -9.02
C ALA A 551 44.23 21.41 -10.47
N TRP A 552 43.19 22.06 -11.04
CA TRP A 552 43.26 22.70 -12.34
C TRP A 552 44.32 23.78 -12.37
N LYS A 553 44.36 24.71 -11.38
CA LYS A 553 45.38 25.75 -11.26
C LYS A 553 46.80 25.16 -11.13
N ALA A 554 46.94 24.05 -10.42
CA ALA A 554 48.22 23.35 -10.28
C ALA A 554 48.68 22.65 -11.57
N PHE A 555 47.71 22.10 -12.33
CA PHE A 555 48.02 21.46 -13.62
C PHE A 555 48.41 22.47 -14.70
N TRP A 556 47.64 23.61 -14.85
CA TRP A 556 47.89 24.60 -15.85
C TRP A 556 48.88 25.69 -15.38
N THR A 557 50.14 25.29 -15.19
CA THR A 557 51.21 26.24 -14.86
C THR A 557 51.44 27.25 -15.98
N ARG A 558 52.05 28.38 -15.66
CA ARG A 558 52.36 29.43 -16.66
C ARG A 558 53.23 28.86 -17.78
N GLU A 559 54.19 27.99 -17.46
CA GLU A 559 55.08 27.38 -18.42
C GLU A 559 54.35 26.41 -19.33
N ARG A 560 53.44 25.58 -18.77
CA ARG A 560 52.69 24.63 -19.57
C ARG A 560 51.74 25.34 -20.54
N VAL A 561 51.03 26.37 -20.09
CA VAL A 561 50.14 27.15 -20.94
C VAL A 561 50.90 27.88 -22.02
N ALA A 562 52.07 28.46 -21.74
CA ALA A 562 52.92 29.12 -22.76
C ALA A 562 53.43 28.13 -23.81
N GLN A 563 53.81 26.90 -23.37
CA GLN A 563 54.23 25.85 -24.29
C GLN A 563 53.04 25.38 -25.20
N LEU A 564 51.87 25.15 -24.61
CA LEU A 564 50.69 24.75 -25.34
C LEU A 564 50.27 25.81 -26.40
N ARG A 565 50.28 27.08 -26.00
CA ARG A 565 50.05 28.20 -26.95
C ARG A 565 51.01 28.16 -28.13
N LYS A 566 52.28 27.95 -27.89
CA LYS A 566 53.31 27.83 -28.90
C LYS A 566 53.03 26.66 -29.85
N ASP A 567 52.67 25.52 -29.29
CA ASP A 567 52.43 24.27 -30.05
C ASP A 567 51.13 24.40 -30.89
N LEU A 568 50.06 24.98 -30.35
CA LEU A 568 48.83 25.27 -31.08
C LEU A 568 49.03 26.21 -32.23
N VAL A 569 49.72 27.37 -32.01
CA VAL A 569 50.01 28.33 -33.06
C VAL A 569 50.89 27.74 -34.15
N ALA A 570 51.88 26.91 -33.77
CA ALA A 570 52.76 26.22 -34.73
C ALA A 570 52.00 25.19 -35.56
N SER A 571 51.04 24.45 -34.97
CA SER A 571 50.20 23.48 -35.68
C SER A 571 49.20 24.16 -36.59
N ALA A 572 48.52 25.20 -36.10
CA ALA A 572 47.58 26.03 -36.87
C ALA A 572 48.24 26.69 -38.09
N GLY A 573 49.51 27.08 -37.96
CA GLY A 573 50.28 27.66 -39.05
C GLY A 573 50.44 26.76 -40.25
N ALA A 574 50.42 25.46 -40.08
CA ALA A 574 50.43 24.49 -41.18
C ALA A 574 49.17 24.54 -42.07
N TYR A 575 48.08 24.97 -41.49
CA TYR A 575 46.78 25.12 -42.12
C TYR A 575 46.39 26.57 -42.41
N GLN A 576 47.33 27.51 -42.26
CA GLN A 576 47.16 28.96 -42.48
C GLN A 576 46.03 29.58 -41.61
N LEU A 577 45.73 28.97 -40.44
CA LEU A 577 44.77 29.53 -39.49
C LEU A 577 45.34 30.73 -38.75
N PRO A 578 44.49 31.68 -38.30
CA PRO A 578 44.96 32.88 -37.55
C PRO A 578 45.66 32.51 -36.24
N SER A 579 46.75 33.13 -35.93
CA SER A 579 47.54 32.85 -34.70
C SER A 579 46.84 33.19 -33.40
N ASN A 580 45.77 34.00 -33.49
CA ASN A 580 44.92 34.44 -32.37
C ASN A 580 43.63 33.61 -32.25
N LEU A 581 43.42 32.59 -33.10
CA LEU A 581 42.20 31.79 -33.12
C LEU A 581 41.92 31.15 -31.77
N PHE A 582 42.96 30.74 -31.02
CA PHE A 582 42.83 30.02 -29.77
C PHE A 582 43.06 30.91 -28.53
N ASP A 583 43.12 32.24 -28.67
CA ASP A 583 43.34 33.13 -27.52
C ASP A 583 42.26 33.03 -26.44
N SER A 584 41.00 32.81 -26.85
CA SER A 584 39.88 32.56 -25.95
C SER A 584 40.09 31.28 -25.11
N PHE A 585 40.46 30.18 -25.74
CA PHE A 585 40.79 28.92 -25.05
C PHE A 585 41.92 29.06 -24.06
N ILE A 586 43.04 29.74 -24.47
CA ILE A 586 44.18 30.00 -23.60
C ILE A 586 43.81 30.86 -22.39
N SER A 587 42.86 31.79 -22.55
CA SER A 587 42.34 32.58 -21.40
C SER A 587 41.54 31.74 -20.43
N LEU A 588 40.68 30.85 -20.94
CA LEU A 588 39.90 29.93 -20.12
C LEU A 588 40.78 29.02 -19.23
N LEU A 589 41.94 28.54 -19.72
CA LEU A 589 42.84 27.70 -18.91
C LEU A 589 43.41 28.42 -17.67
N ARG A 590 43.29 29.73 -17.61
CA ARG A 590 43.89 30.58 -16.54
C ARG A 590 42.87 31.50 -15.89
N GLU A 591 41.62 31.32 -16.18
CA GLU A 591 40.56 32.05 -15.54
C GLU A 591 40.48 31.76 -14.03
N ASP A 592 39.99 32.74 -13.27
CA ASP A 592 39.86 32.58 -11.83
C ASP A 592 38.48 31.99 -11.54
N TYR A 593 38.40 30.69 -11.71
CA TYR A 593 37.18 29.91 -11.49
C TYR A 593 36.73 29.92 -10.02
N LYS A 594 35.41 29.88 -9.81
CA LYS A 594 34.77 29.80 -8.50
C LYS A 594 33.83 28.61 -8.50
N PRO A 595 33.56 28.02 -7.35
CA PRO A 595 32.49 27.06 -7.21
C PRO A 595 31.15 27.63 -7.70
N GLY A 596 30.35 26.81 -8.36
CA GLY A 596 29.02 27.17 -8.85
C GLY A 596 28.02 26.05 -8.62
N ASN A 597 26.77 26.39 -8.29
CA ASN A 597 25.70 25.42 -8.06
C ASN A 597 24.76 25.40 -9.25
N ILE A 598 24.76 24.31 -10.01
CA ILE A 598 23.93 24.12 -11.20
C ILE A 598 22.43 24.14 -10.88
N ILE A 599 22.05 23.72 -9.65
CA ILE A 599 20.65 23.72 -9.18
C ILE A 599 20.20 25.19 -8.97
N GLU A 600 21.01 25.99 -8.27
CA GLU A 600 20.70 27.40 -8.02
C GLU A 600 20.73 28.26 -9.30
N ALA A 601 21.56 27.87 -10.26
CA ALA A 601 21.60 28.54 -11.57
C ALA A 601 20.32 28.33 -12.40
N GLY A 602 19.47 27.30 -12.03
CA GLY A 602 18.18 27.05 -12.67
C GLY A 602 18.26 26.60 -14.13
N ILE A 603 19.39 26.06 -14.54
CA ILE A 603 19.68 25.63 -15.91
C ILE A 603 18.97 24.30 -16.25
N ILE A 604 18.90 23.39 -15.26
CA ILE A 604 18.22 22.12 -15.44
C ILE A 604 16.73 22.34 -15.22
N PRO A 605 15.86 22.02 -16.20
CA PRO A 605 14.42 22.09 -16.01
C PRO A 605 13.95 21.27 -14.80
N THR A 606 12.98 21.80 -14.07
CA THR A 606 12.45 21.14 -12.87
C THR A 606 11.99 19.70 -13.12
N GLY A 607 11.38 19.41 -14.28
CA GLY A 607 10.95 18.06 -14.67
C GLY A 607 12.10 17.08 -14.88
N LEU A 608 13.27 17.53 -15.33
CA LEU A 608 14.48 16.72 -15.46
C LEU A 608 15.24 16.65 -14.12
N LEU A 609 15.41 17.79 -13.45
CA LEU A 609 16.11 17.89 -12.16
C LEU A 609 15.49 16.95 -11.13
N ALA A 610 14.17 16.87 -11.07
CA ALA A 610 13.44 15.98 -10.15
C ALA A 610 13.70 14.48 -10.34
N ASN A 611 14.48 14.06 -11.34
CA ASN A 611 14.98 12.68 -11.45
C ASN A 611 16.25 12.44 -10.62
N PHE A 612 16.94 13.50 -10.24
CA PHE A 612 18.27 13.44 -9.62
C PHE A 612 18.34 14.15 -8.28
N TYR A 613 17.44 15.10 -8.04
CA TYR A 613 17.45 15.94 -6.84
C TYR A 613 16.05 16.39 -6.44
N GLU A 614 15.81 16.46 -5.14
CA GLU A 614 14.60 16.99 -4.53
C GLU A 614 14.89 17.67 -3.20
N ALA A 615 14.34 18.87 -3.01
CA ALA A 615 14.26 19.52 -1.71
C ALA A 615 12.87 19.29 -1.13
N GLN A 616 12.77 18.56 -0.02
CA GLN A 616 11.50 18.31 0.66
C GLN A 616 11.00 19.51 1.46
N GLU A 617 9.69 19.58 1.73
CA GLU A 617 9.06 20.65 2.52
C GLU A 617 9.64 20.77 3.95
N ASN A 618 10.13 19.68 4.51
CA ASN A 618 10.79 19.63 5.83
C ASN A 618 12.23 20.18 5.83
N GLY A 619 12.76 20.56 4.67
CA GLY A 619 14.12 21.09 4.46
C GLY A 619 15.14 20.05 4.01
N ARG A 620 14.81 18.75 4.00
CA ARG A 620 15.73 17.69 3.58
C ARG A 620 16.14 17.86 2.12
N GLN A 621 17.39 17.55 1.83
CA GLN A 621 18.00 17.57 0.51
C GLN A 621 18.30 16.15 0.08
N LEU A 622 17.80 15.71 -1.06
CA LEU A 622 17.90 14.32 -1.54
C LEU A 622 18.53 14.29 -2.93
N PHE A 623 19.56 13.45 -3.13
CA PHE A 623 20.16 13.17 -4.42
C PHE A 623 19.93 11.72 -4.82
N PHE A 624 19.29 11.49 -5.97
CA PHE A 624 18.86 10.17 -6.41
C PHE A 624 19.87 9.48 -7.30
N THR A 625 20.03 8.17 -7.10
CA THR A 625 20.91 7.31 -7.90
C THR A 625 20.24 5.97 -8.15
N ASP A 626 20.11 5.58 -9.41
CA ASP A 626 19.64 4.26 -9.82
C ASP A 626 20.78 3.25 -9.83
N VAL A 627 20.54 2.06 -9.29
CA VAL A 627 21.53 0.97 -9.17
C VAL A 627 20.98 -0.30 -9.83
N ALA A 628 21.70 -0.81 -10.82
CA ALA A 628 21.40 -2.04 -11.54
C ALA A 628 22.04 -3.27 -10.88
N TYR A 629 21.30 -4.35 -10.73
CA TYR A 629 21.79 -5.58 -10.06
C TYR A 629 21.13 -6.85 -10.63
N ALA A 630 21.72 -8.02 -10.35
CA ALA A 630 21.12 -9.30 -10.70
C ALA A 630 19.94 -9.62 -9.76
N PRO A 631 18.74 -9.96 -10.27
CA PRO A 631 17.54 -10.16 -9.44
C PRO A 631 17.72 -11.13 -8.28
N GLU A 632 18.56 -12.15 -8.44
CA GLU A 632 18.84 -13.15 -7.40
C GLU A 632 19.71 -12.61 -6.24
N GLU A 633 20.41 -11.48 -6.45
CA GLU A 633 21.34 -10.90 -5.46
C GLU A 633 20.73 -9.71 -4.69
N GLN A 634 19.46 -9.42 -4.87
CA GLN A 634 18.74 -8.27 -4.29
C GLN A 634 19.11 -7.97 -2.82
N ASN A 635 19.01 -8.97 -1.95
CA ASN A 635 19.30 -8.82 -0.52
C ASN A 635 20.74 -8.45 -0.22
N LYS A 636 21.68 -9.04 -0.97
CA LYS A 636 23.12 -8.79 -0.81
C LYS A 636 23.46 -7.37 -1.25
N VAL A 637 22.86 -6.93 -2.36
CA VAL A 637 23.04 -5.59 -2.91
C VAL A 637 22.51 -4.55 -1.94
N TRP A 638 21.27 -4.73 -1.47
CA TRP A 638 20.67 -3.80 -0.51
C TRP A 638 21.56 -3.59 0.74
N HIS A 639 21.98 -4.69 1.40
CA HIS A 639 22.83 -4.57 2.58
C HIS A 639 24.16 -3.88 2.26
N ALA A 640 24.77 -4.21 1.13
CA ALA A 640 26.05 -3.62 0.76
C ALA A 640 25.95 -2.13 0.42
N VAL A 641 24.86 -1.70 -0.23
CA VAL A 641 24.67 -0.30 -0.63
C VAL A 641 24.25 0.57 0.56
N THR A 642 23.42 0.05 1.47
CA THR A 642 23.00 0.79 2.67
C THR A 642 24.04 0.78 3.81
N GLU A 643 25.24 0.22 3.61
CA GLU A 643 26.39 0.42 4.51
C GLU A 643 26.97 1.84 4.43
N ALA A 644 26.66 2.58 3.35
CA ALA A 644 27.05 3.98 3.23
C ALA A 644 26.24 4.87 4.18
N ASP A 645 26.92 5.83 4.81
CA ASP A 645 26.27 6.79 5.72
C ASP A 645 25.34 7.74 4.94
N HIS A 646 24.23 8.15 5.54
CA HIS A 646 23.25 9.07 4.94
C HIS A 646 22.66 8.60 3.61
N VAL A 647 22.52 7.29 3.39
CA VAL A 647 21.91 6.69 2.21
C VAL A 647 20.64 5.94 2.58
N ILE A 648 19.58 6.21 1.82
CA ILE A 648 18.28 5.55 1.96
C ILE A 648 17.90 4.84 0.67
N VAL A 649 17.14 3.75 0.78
CA VAL A 649 16.54 3.06 -0.36
C VAL A 649 15.16 3.63 -0.66
N LEU A 650 14.79 3.74 -1.94
CA LEU A 650 13.51 4.33 -2.36
C LEU A 650 12.49 3.30 -2.86
N GLU A 651 12.77 2.03 -2.67
CA GLU A 651 11.87 0.94 -3.09
C GLU A 651 10.89 0.56 -1.98
N PRO A 652 9.56 0.59 -2.24
CA PRO A 652 8.55 0.19 -1.27
C PRO A 652 8.75 -1.23 -0.72
N PHE A 653 9.21 -2.14 -1.56
CA PHE A 653 9.43 -3.55 -1.20
C PHE A 653 10.37 -3.72 0.01
N PHE A 654 11.43 -2.92 0.12
CA PHE A 654 12.39 -3.03 1.23
C PHE A 654 11.81 -2.54 2.56
N TYR A 655 11.00 -1.47 2.53
CA TYR A 655 10.26 -1.02 3.71
C TYR A 655 9.29 -2.08 4.18
N CYS A 656 8.60 -2.70 3.25
CA CYS A 656 7.64 -3.75 3.56
C CYS A 656 8.28 -4.96 4.21
N ARG A 657 9.50 -5.28 3.86
CA ARG A 657 10.22 -6.41 4.43
C ARG A 657 10.60 -6.18 5.90
N ASP A 658 11.14 -5.01 6.24
CA ASP A 658 11.43 -4.65 7.63
C ASP A 658 10.13 -4.50 8.43
N MET A 659 9.09 -3.95 7.81
CA MET A 659 7.74 -3.92 8.37
C MET A 659 7.16 -5.30 8.62
N VAL A 660 7.48 -6.31 7.80
CA VAL A 660 7.01 -7.69 8.01
C VAL A 660 7.44 -8.25 9.36
N GLU A 661 8.67 -8.01 9.78
CA GLU A 661 9.12 -8.44 11.11
C GLU A 661 8.37 -7.68 12.21
N ILE A 662 8.23 -6.36 12.06
CA ILE A 662 7.46 -5.51 13.01
C ILE A 662 6.01 -5.96 13.05
N ILE A 663 5.38 -6.18 11.90
CA ILE A 663 3.99 -6.65 11.81
C ILE A 663 3.83 -8.05 12.39
N HIS A 664 4.79 -8.95 12.17
CA HIS A 664 4.74 -10.29 12.73
C HIS A 664 4.83 -10.26 14.26
N ASP A 665 5.68 -9.41 14.83
CA ASP A 665 5.81 -9.23 16.27
C ASP A 665 4.58 -8.52 16.87
N ASP A 666 4.12 -7.45 16.26
CA ASP A 666 2.88 -6.76 16.60
C ASP A 666 1.67 -7.70 16.57
N PHE A 667 1.60 -8.54 15.54
CA PHE A 667 0.55 -9.52 15.37
C PHE A 667 0.58 -10.59 16.46
N SER A 668 1.74 -11.16 16.73
CA SER A 668 1.89 -12.12 17.84
C SER A 668 1.48 -11.49 19.16
N THR A 669 1.90 -10.26 19.43
CA THR A 669 1.55 -9.50 20.62
C THR A 669 0.05 -9.25 20.71
N THR A 670 -0.58 -8.80 19.63
CA THR A 670 -2.04 -8.57 19.54
C THR A 670 -2.84 -9.84 19.77
N LEU A 671 -2.42 -10.98 19.20
CA LEU A 671 -3.05 -12.27 19.42
C LEU A 671 -2.97 -12.70 20.89
N TRP A 672 -1.81 -12.56 21.51
CA TRP A 672 -1.65 -12.89 22.92
C TRP A 672 -2.47 -11.99 23.82
N ILE A 673 -2.48 -10.68 23.60
CA ILE A 673 -3.29 -9.71 24.36
C ILE A 673 -4.78 -10.06 24.22
N SER A 674 -5.27 -10.26 22.98
CA SER A 674 -6.65 -10.63 22.71
C SER A 674 -7.02 -11.97 23.36
N SER A 675 -6.16 -12.98 23.26
CA SER A 675 -6.37 -14.32 23.84
C SER A 675 -6.45 -14.27 25.35
N ILE A 676 -5.53 -13.57 26.01
CA ILE A 676 -5.50 -13.41 27.47
C ILE A 676 -6.73 -12.64 27.94
N PHE A 677 -7.08 -11.54 27.26
CA PHE A 677 -8.27 -10.75 27.58
C PHE A 677 -9.54 -11.59 27.51
N VAL A 678 -9.74 -12.31 26.41
CA VAL A 678 -10.89 -13.18 26.21
C VAL A 678 -10.94 -14.28 27.30
N LEU A 679 -9.82 -14.93 27.59
CA LEU A 679 -9.75 -15.95 28.63
C LEU A 679 -10.08 -15.39 30.02
N LEU A 680 -9.59 -14.20 30.35
CA LEU A 680 -9.91 -13.52 31.60
C LEU A 680 -11.41 -13.17 31.69
N VAL A 681 -12.02 -12.67 30.64
CA VAL A 681 -13.46 -12.38 30.61
C VAL A 681 -14.29 -13.65 30.79
N LEU A 682 -13.91 -14.74 30.10
CA LEU A 682 -14.55 -16.04 30.26
C LEU A 682 -14.39 -16.58 31.69
N LEU A 683 -13.20 -16.45 32.28
CA LEU A 683 -12.93 -16.89 33.66
C LEU A 683 -13.77 -16.08 34.65
N PHE A 684 -13.86 -14.77 34.46
CA PHE A 684 -14.64 -13.89 35.34
C PHE A 684 -16.14 -14.19 35.25
N SER A 685 -16.62 -14.49 34.02
CA SER A 685 -18.02 -14.81 33.76
C SER A 685 -18.44 -16.16 34.33
N PHE A 686 -17.74 -17.22 33.97
CA PHE A 686 -18.09 -18.57 34.39
C PHE A 686 -17.63 -18.90 35.81
N ARG A 687 -16.69 -18.12 36.36
CA ARG A 687 -16.10 -18.33 37.70
C ARG A 687 -15.57 -19.76 37.92
N ASN A 688 -15.15 -20.37 36.81
CA ASN A 688 -14.63 -21.73 36.82
C ASN A 688 -13.63 -21.90 35.66
N ILE A 689 -12.38 -22.21 35.99
CA ILE A 689 -11.29 -22.31 35.04
C ILE A 689 -11.55 -23.37 33.95
N TRP A 690 -12.12 -24.49 34.31
CA TRP A 690 -12.37 -25.59 33.39
C TRP A 690 -13.46 -25.23 32.37
N ILE A 691 -14.53 -24.58 32.83
CA ILE A 691 -15.59 -24.08 31.92
C ILE A 691 -15.03 -23.02 31.00
N ALA A 692 -14.22 -22.08 31.51
CA ALA A 692 -13.56 -21.05 30.72
C ALA A 692 -12.62 -21.68 29.67
N LEU A 693 -11.82 -22.68 30.03
CA LEU A 693 -10.95 -23.39 29.08
C LEU A 693 -11.73 -24.14 27.99
N ILE A 694 -12.85 -24.81 28.35
CA ILE A 694 -13.70 -25.49 27.36
C ILE A 694 -14.35 -24.47 26.41
N ALA A 695 -14.73 -23.31 26.94
CA ALA A 695 -15.28 -22.25 26.12
C ALA A 695 -14.21 -21.56 25.23
N PHE A 696 -12.95 -21.53 25.67
CA PHE A 696 -11.82 -20.97 24.89
C PHE A 696 -11.31 -21.94 23.82
N LEU A 697 -11.48 -23.26 24.02
CA LEU A 697 -10.93 -24.30 23.17
C LEU A 697 -11.25 -24.17 21.66
N PRO A 698 -12.50 -23.87 21.24
CA PRO A 698 -12.84 -23.77 19.80
C PRO A 698 -12.02 -22.76 19.04
N MET A 699 -11.82 -21.56 19.59
CA MET A 699 -11.05 -20.50 18.90
C MET A 699 -9.57 -20.84 18.83
N PHE A 700 -8.99 -21.33 19.93
CA PHE A 700 -7.58 -21.70 19.98
C PHE A 700 -7.24 -22.78 18.94
N ILE A 701 -8.07 -23.81 18.82
CA ILE A 701 -7.88 -24.84 17.81
C ILE A 701 -8.17 -24.32 16.41
N SER A 702 -9.23 -23.52 16.22
CA SER A 702 -9.61 -22.99 14.91
C SER A 702 -8.53 -22.11 14.30
N TRP A 703 -7.78 -21.39 15.10
CA TRP A 703 -6.65 -20.59 14.66
C TRP A 703 -5.60 -21.44 13.94
N TYR A 704 -5.12 -22.51 14.57
CA TYR A 704 -4.13 -23.41 13.94
C TYR A 704 -4.69 -24.19 12.76
N VAL A 705 -5.97 -24.57 12.83
CA VAL A 705 -6.65 -25.26 11.74
C VAL A 705 -6.76 -24.35 10.52
N MET A 706 -7.12 -23.08 10.71
CA MET A 706 -7.19 -22.10 9.63
C MET A 706 -5.82 -21.94 8.95
N GLN A 707 -4.76 -21.69 9.71
CA GLN A 707 -3.39 -21.56 9.16
C GLN A 707 -3.00 -22.81 8.36
N GLY A 708 -3.30 -23.99 8.88
CA GLY A 708 -2.96 -25.23 8.19
C GLY A 708 -3.70 -25.40 6.87
N TYR A 709 -4.96 -25.00 6.80
CA TYR A 709 -5.71 -25.04 5.54
C TYR A 709 -5.30 -23.92 4.58
N MET A 710 -4.91 -22.74 5.09
CA MET A 710 -4.27 -21.72 4.27
C MET A 710 -3.03 -22.28 3.57
N ALA A 711 -2.14 -22.94 4.32
CA ALA A 711 -0.94 -23.56 3.75
C ALA A 711 -1.25 -24.66 2.72
N ILE A 712 -2.33 -25.44 2.92
CA ILE A 712 -2.77 -26.49 1.96
C ILE A 712 -3.30 -25.87 0.67
N PHE A 713 -4.04 -24.75 0.77
CA PHE A 713 -4.62 -24.07 -0.39
C PHE A 713 -3.68 -23.06 -1.05
N GLY A 714 -2.45 -22.87 -0.54
CA GLY A 714 -1.50 -21.89 -1.06
C GLY A 714 -1.89 -20.45 -0.76
N LEU A 715 -2.67 -20.23 0.29
CA LEU A 715 -3.04 -18.89 0.74
C LEU A 715 -1.99 -18.38 1.72
N GLU A 716 -1.52 -17.16 1.51
CA GLU A 716 -0.50 -16.51 2.34
C GLU A 716 -1.13 -15.41 3.21
N PHE A 717 -0.53 -15.17 4.38
CA PHE A 717 -0.87 -13.97 5.13
C PHE A 717 -0.26 -12.76 4.42
N ASN A 718 -0.96 -11.64 4.49
CA ASN A 718 -0.46 -10.33 4.06
C ASN A 718 -0.84 -9.30 5.13
N LEU A 719 -0.34 -8.07 4.95
CA LEU A 719 -0.53 -6.94 5.85
C LEU A 719 -2.00 -6.71 6.24
N ILE A 720 -2.93 -6.94 5.32
CA ILE A 720 -4.35 -6.60 5.48
C ILE A 720 -5.14 -7.78 6.02
N ASN A 721 -4.94 -9.01 5.47
CA ASN A 721 -5.73 -10.16 5.86
C ASN A 721 -5.35 -10.73 7.24
N ILE A 722 -4.23 -10.31 7.81
CA ILE A 722 -3.78 -10.68 9.16
C ILE A 722 -4.81 -10.30 10.25
N VAL A 723 -5.64 -9.29 9.98
CA VAL A 723 -6.74 -8.86 10.85
C VAL A 723 -7.75 -9.98 11.14
N ILE A 724 -7.82 -10.99 10.26
CA ILE A 724 -8.73 -12.13 10.38
C ILE A 724 -8.48 -12.93 11.65
N SER A 725 -7.26 -12.91 12.16
CA SER A 725 -6.91 -13.55 13.43
C SER A 725 -7.76 -13.06 14.58
N THR A 726 -7.95 -11.76 14.70
CA THR A 726 -8.79 -11.14 15.74
C THR A 726 -10.26 -11.46 15.53
N PHE A 727 -10.70 -11.63 14.27
CA PHE A 727 -12.05 -12.08 13.96
C PHE A 727 -12.34 -13.46 14.50
N ILE A 728 -11.45 -14.42 14.32
CA ILE A 728 -11.65 -15.80 14.80
C ILE A 728 -11.80 -15.80 16.31
N TYR A 729 -10.99 -15.03 17.02
CA TYR A 729 -11.10 -14.91 18.46
C TYR A 729 -12.41 -14.22 18.88
N GLY A 730 -12.81 -13.15 18.22
CA GLY A 730 -14.05 -12.44 18.52
C GLY A 730 -15.31 -13.26 18.24
N ILE A 731 -15.45 -13.78 17.03
CA ILE A 731 -16.65 -14.50 16.57
C ILE A 731 -16.75 -15.88 17.20
N GLY A 732 -15.60 -16.58 17.27
CA GLY A 732 -15.57 -17.93 17.81
C GLY A 732 -15.98 -18.01 19.28
N VAL A 733 -15.63 -16.97 20.05
CA VAL A 733 -16.04 -16.87 21.47
C VAL A 733 -17.53 -16.73 21.60
N ASP A 734 -18.18 -15.92 20.79
CA ASP A 734 -19.62 -15.73 20.87
C ASP A 734 -20.38 -17.04 20.75
N TYR A 735 -20.09 -17.81 19.71
CA TYR A 735 -20.72 -19.12 19.51
C TYR A 735 -20.43 -20.09 20.66
N SER A 736 -19.19 -20.09 21.12
CA SER A 736 -18.75 -20.94 22.23
C SER A 736 -19.46 -20.60 23.56
N ILE A 737 -19.66 -19.31 23.86
CA ILE A 737 -20.38 -18.86 25.05
C ILE A 737 -21.83 -19.35 25.02
N PHE A 738 -22.54 -19.15 23.89
CA PHE A 738 -23.93 -19.57 23.79
C PHE A 738 -24.11 -21.09 23.88
N VAL A 739 -23.21 -21.87 23.25
CA VAL A 739 -23.20 -23.34 23.37
C VAL A 739 -22.93 -23.74 24.82
N MET A 740 -21.95 -23.12 25.49
CA MET A 740 -21.60 -23.42 26.88
C MET A 740 -22.74 -23.11 27.83
N GLU A 741 -23.41 -21.97 27.71
CA GLU A 741 -24.59 -21.61 28.51
C GLU A 741 -25.72 -22.63 28.31
N GLY A 742 -25.98 -23.04 27.05
CA GLY A 742 -26.96 -24.09 26.76
C GLY A 742 -26.61 -25.45 27.39
N LEU A 743 -25.33 -25.85 27.31
CA LEU A 743 -24.86 -27.12 27.95
C LEU A 743 -24.96 -27.06 29.46
N LEU A 744 -24.64 -25.93 30.07
CA LEU A 744 -24.77 -25.74 31.52
C LEU A 744 -26.24 -25.73 31.96
N ALA A 745 -27.14 -25.14 31.19
CA ALA A 745 -28.57 -25.18 31.45
C ALA A 745 -29.14 -26.61 31.36
N GLU A 746 -28.73 -27.36 30.33
CA GLU A 746 -29.07 -28.79 30.19
C GLU A 746 -28.55 -29.61 31.40
N ALA A 747 -27.29 -29.43 31.77
CA ALA A 747 -26.65 -30.23 32.82
C ALA A 747 -27.12 -29.86 34.23
N ARG A 748 -27.40 -28.57 34.51
CA ARG A 748 -27.79 -28.10 35.86
C ARG A 748 -29.28 -28.13 36.13
N LYS A 749 -30.10 -27.83 35.10
CA LYS A 749 -31.55 -27.63 35.24
C LYS A 749 -32.39 -28.64 34.44
N GLY A 750 -31.77 -29.46 33.60
CA GLY A 750 -32.47 -30.34 32.67
C GLY A 750 -33.15 -29.62 31.48
N GLU A 751 -32.85 -28.33 31.26
CA GLU A 751 -33.48 -27.49 30.24
C GLU A 751 -32.81 -27.71 28.86
N LYS A 752 -33.17 -28.77 28.16
CA LYS A 752 -32.65 -29.06 26.79
C LYS A 752 -33.06 -28.03 25.75
N SER A 753 -34.19 -27.33 25.96
CA SER A 753 -34.72 -26.37 25.01
C SER A 753 -33.81 -25.16 24.82
N MET A 754 -33.06 -24.72 25.84
CA MET A 754 -32.19 -23.58 25.78
C MET A 754 -31.01 -23.82 24.80
N LEU A 755 -30.38 -25.00 24.88
CA LEU A 755 -29.29 -25.36 23.94
C LEU A 755 -29.77 -25.37 22.48
N ASN A 756 -31.02 -25.87 22.26
CA ASN A 756 -31.59 -25.88 20.91
C ASN A 756 -31.84 -24.48 20.37
N TYR A 757 -32.35 -23.55 21.20
CA TYR A 757 -32.57 -22.15 20.82
C TYR A 757 -31.23 -21.47 20.42
N HIS A 758 -30.20 -21.64 21.23
CA HIS A 758 -28.88 -21.11 20.92
C HIS A 758 -28.29 -21.72 19.65
N LYS A 759 -28.40 -23.02 19.44
CA LYS A 759 -27.94 -23.66 18.20
C LYS A 759 -28.64 -23.12 16.94
N VAL A 760 -29.97 -22.88 17.01
CA VAL A 760 -30.71 -22.27 15.90
C VAL A 760 -30.21 -20.85 15.63
N ALA A 761 -30.01 -20.05 16.68
CA ALA A 761 -29.50 -18.70 16.55
C ALA A 761 -28.07 -18.67 15.97
N ILE A 762 -27.20 -19.51 16.45
CA ILE A 762 -25.81 -19.67 15.94
C ILE A 762 -25.85 -20.09 14.46
N PHE A 763 -26.72 -21.03 14.06
CA PHE A 763 -26.82 -21.46 12.67
C PHE A 763 -27.14 -20.30 11.73
N TYR A 764 -28.16 -19.51 12.05
CA TYR A 764 -28.53 -18.34 11.24
C TYR A 764 -27.47 -17.22 11.29
N SER A 765 -26.88 -16.99 12.44
CA SER A 765 -25.78 -16.04 12.61
C SER A 765 -24.55 -16.43 11.76
N ALA A 766 -24.17 -17.72 11.85
CA ALA A 766 -23.08 -18.26 11.04
C ALA A 766 -23.39 -18.21 9.54
N MET A 767 -24.64 -18.48 9.14
CA MET A 767 -25.04 -18.39 7.75
C MET A 767 -25.00 -16.94 7.22
N VAL A 768 -25.47 -15.97 8.02
CA VAL A 768 -25.39 -14.55 7.66
C VAL A 768 -23.94 -14.12 7.51
N LEU A 769 -23.09 -14.49 8.45
CA LEU A 769 -21.68 -14.15 8.37
C LEU A 769 -20.99 -14.84 7.18
N ALA A 770 -21.33 -16.11 6.89
CA ALA A 770 -20.83 -16.81 5.72
C ALA A 770 -21.23 -16.11 4.41
N ILE A 771 -22.44 -15.53 4.34
CA ILE A 771 -22.88 -14.76 3.18
C ILE A 771 -22.07 -13.48 3.02
N VAL A 772 -21.87 -12.75 4.11
CA VAL A 772 -21.08 -11.50 4.09
C VAL A 772 -19.65 -11.80 3.65
N THR A 773 -19.01 -12.79 4.24
CA THR A 773 -17.64 -13.17 3.87
C THR A 773 -17.54 -13.76 2.46
N PHE A 774 -18.57 -14.52 2.03
CA PHE A 774 -18.65 -15.03 0.67
C PHE A 774 -18.81 -13.92 -0.36
N SER A 775 -19.53 -12.83 -0.03
CA SER A 775 -19.64 -11.69 -0.94
C SER A 775 -18.29 -10.99 -1.19
N LEU A 776 -17.37 -11.01 -0.21
CA LEU A 776 -16.03 -10.45 -0.35
C LEU A 776 -15.15 -11.25 -1.33
N VAL A 777 -15.46 -12.54 -1.55
CA VAL A 777 -14.76 -13.36 -2.54
C VAL A 777 -14.99 -12.86 -3.97
N PHE A 778 -16.05 -12.07 -4.21
CA PHE A 778 -16.32 -11.44 -5.50
C PHE A 778 -15.69 -10.06 -5.67
N ALA A 779 -14.98 -9.57 -4.66
CA ALA A 779 -14.20 -8.34 -4.77
C ALA A 779 -13.10 -8.51 -5.81
N ARG A 780 -12.84 -7.47 -6.59
CA ARG A 780 -11.72 -7.42 -7.54
C ARG A 780 -10.41 -7.07 -6.84
N HIS A 781 -10.50 -6.27 -5.79
CA HIS A 781 -9.34 -5.87 -5.02
C HIS A 781 -8.73 -7.09 -4.28
N PRO A 782 -7.44 -7.45 -4.53
CA PRO A 782 -6.84 -8.69 -4.03
C PRO A 782 -6.90 -8.81 -2.50
N ALA A 783 -6.66 -7.71 -1.80
CA ALA A 783 -6.69 -7.68 -0.34
C ALA A 783 -8.08 -8.04 0.22
N ILE A 784 -9.16 -7.46 -0.34
CA ILE A 784 -10.55 -7.73 0.09
C ILE A 784 -10.93 -9.17 -0.23
N HIS A 785 -10.54 -9.66 -1.41
CA HIS A 785 -10.75 -11.05 -1.85
C HIS A 785 -10.10 -12.05 -0.89
N SER A 786 -8.84 -11.84 -0.56
CA SER A 786 -8.08 -12.73 0.34
C SER A 786 -8.72 -12.84 1.73
N ILE A 787 -9.21 -11.72 2.27
CA ILE A 787 -9.93 -11.68 3.55
C ILE A 787 -11.19 -12.54 3.48
N GLY A 788 -11.96 -12.44 2.40
CA GLY A 788 -13.16 -13.25 2.19
C GLY A 788 -12.88 -14.75 2.29
N LEU A 789 -11.87 -15.24 1.55
CA LEU A 789 -11.49 -16.65 1.52
C LEU A 789 -11.02 -17.16 2.89
N ILE A 790 -10.09 -16.45 3.51
CA ILE A 790 -9.48 -16.88 4.78
C ILE A 790 -10.51 -16.85 5.91
N THR A 791 -11.38 -15.82 5.95
CA THR A 791 -12.45 -15.74 6.94
C THR A 791 -13.44 -16.91 6.80
N LEU A 792 -13.79 -17.33 5.60
CA LEU A 792 -14.66 -18.50 5.37
C LEU A 792 -14.04 -19.77 5.94
N ILE A 793 -12.75 -20.01 5.73
CA ILE A 793 -12.02 -21.17 6.27
C ILE A 793 -12.03 -21.12 7.80
N GLY A 794 -11.65 -19.99 8.38
CA GLY A 794 -11.60 -19.79 9.83
C GLY A 794 -12.95 -19.98 10.50
N MET A 795 -14.00 -19.39 9.93
CA MET A 795 -15.37 -19.50 10.43
C MET A 795 -15.90 -20.92 10.32
N ALA A 796 -15.72 -21.59 9.19
CA ALA A 796 -16.15 -22.97 9.02
C ALA A 796 -15.50 -23.90 10.06
N SER A 797 -14.20 -23.75 10.30
CA SER A 797 -13.48 -24.49 11.33
C SER A 797 -14.03 -24.23 12.73
N THR A 798 -14.27 -22.96 13.06
CA THR A 798 -14.79 -22.54 14.37
C THR A 798 -16.18 -23.13 14.65
N ILE A 799 -17.09 -23.05 13.66
CA ILE A 799 -18.45 -23.60 13.79
C ILE A 799 -18.41 -25.11 13.99
N LEU A 800 -17.66 -25.83 13.17
CA LEU A 800 -17.55 -27.28 13.27
C LEU A 800 -17.01 -27.73 14.64
N ILE A 801 -16.00 -27.05 15.15
CA ILE A 801 -15.40 -27.35 16.46
C ILE A 801 -16.37 -27.00 17.59
N THR A 802 -17.06 -25.86 17.52
CA THR A 802 -18.05 -25.43 18.53
C THR A 802 -19.27 -26.34 18.57
N TYR A 803 -19.75 -26.84 17.43
CA TYR A 803 -20.91 -27.76 17.38
C TYR A 803 -20.61 -29.18 17.79
N SER A 804 -19.37 -29.64 17.58
CA SER A 804 -18.99 -31.04 17.75
C SER A 804 -18.04 -31.28 18.92
N LEU A 805 -16.84 -30.68 18.85
CA LEU A 805 -15.77 -30.97 19.82
C LEU A 805 -16.05 -30.35 21.20
N GLN A 806 -16.53 -29.11 21.25
CA GLN A 806 -16.81 -28.46 22.52
C GLN A 806 -17.87 -29.22 23.38
N PRO A 807 -19.07 -29.58 22.84
CA PRO A 807 -20.02 -30.40 23.59
C PRO A 807 -19.50 -31.80 23.91
N PHE A 808 -18.72 -32.41 23.00
CA PHE A 808 -18.08 -33.69 23.25
C PHE A 808 -17.14 -33.64 24.45
N VAL A 809 -16.22 -32.71 24.50
CA VAL A 809 -15.28 -32.52 25.61
C VAL A 809 -16.01 -32.23 26.92
N PHE A 810 -16.99 -31.31 26.90
CA PHE A 810 -17.81 -31.03 28.10
C PHE A 810 -18.49 -32.28 28.65
N ARG A 811 -19.15 -33.07 27.79
CA ARG A 811 -19.85 -34.31 28.21
C ARG A 811 -18.90 -35.39 28.68
N GLN A 812 -17.68 -35.51 28.10
CA GLN A 812 -16.69 -36.47 28.60
C GLN A 812 -16.18 -36.08 30.00
N LEU A 813 -15.89 -34.78 30.21
CA LEU A 813 -15.46 -34.26 31.50
C LEU A 813 -16.55 -34.42 32.59
N CYS A 814 -17.82 -34.25 32.23
CA CYS A 814 -18.95 -34.49 33.15
C CYS A 814 -19.07 -35.91 33.64
N LYS A 815 -18.41 -36.91 33.05
CA LYS A 815 -18.35 -38.29 33.57
C LYS A 815 -17.48 -38.40 34.82
N PHE A 816 -16.55 -37.51 35.05
CA PHE A 816 -15.67 -37.52 36.21
C PHE A 816 -16.28 -36.72 37.36
N ARG A 817 -16.36 -37.31 38.58
CA ARG A 817 -16.93 -36.67 39.77
C ARG A 817 -16.30 -35.33 40.12
N PHE A 818 -14.98 -35.20 39.94
CA PHE A 818 -14.24 -33.95 40.18
C PHE A 818 -14.78 -32.78 39.34
N PHE A 819 -14.92 -32.95 38.05
CA PHE A 819 -15.43 -31.92 37.15
C PHE A 819 -16.92 -31.65 37.38
N ARG A 820 -17.72 -32.71 37.68
CA ARG A 820 -19.15 -32.58 37.93
C ARG A 820 -19.44 -31.67 39.13
N ARG A 821 -18.68 -31.86 40.25
CA ARG A 821 -18.74 -30.98 41.40
C ARG A 821 -18.27 -29.57 41.07
N GLY A 822 -17.17 -29.41 40.34
CA GLY A 822 -16.65 -28.13 39.87
C GLY A 822 -17.67 -27.38 39.02
N PHE A 823 -18.41 -28.06 38.16
CA PHE A 823 -19.44 -27.45 37.29
C PHE A 823 -20.78 -27.25 38.01
N ARG A 824 -20.88 -27.58 39.30
CA ARG A 824 -22.11 -27.48 40.10
C ARG A 824 -23.31 -28.25 39.48
N ILE A 825 -23.04 -29.41 38.89
CA ILE A 825 -24.05 -30.30 38.32
C ILE A 825 -24.58 -31.23 39.45
N PRO A 826 -25.91 -31.38 39.62
CA PRO A 826 -26.48 -32.29 40.61
C PRO A 826 -25.96 -33.73 40.46
N GLU A 827 -25.71 -34.40 41.58
CA GLU A 827 -25.43 -35.83 41.62
C GLU A 827 -26.81 -36.55 41.48
N ASN A 828 -27.14 -37.05 40.30
CA ASN A 828 -28.28 -37.99 40.15
C ASN A 828 -27.80 -39.38 40.48
#